data_bca40071547a9fd99cb46b3192de4d10
#
_entry.id   bca40071547a9fd99cb46b3192de4d10
#
_cell.length_a   1.000
_cell.length_b   1.000
_cell.length_c   1.000
_cell.angle_alpha   90.00
_cell.angle_beta   90.00
_cell.angle_gamma   90.00
#
_symmetry.space_group_name_H-M   'P 1'
#
loop_
_entity.id
_entity.type
_entity.pdbx_description
1 polymer ?
#
loop_
_entity_poly.entity_id
_entity_poly.type
_entity_poly.pdbx_seq_one_letter_code
_entity_poly.pdbx_strand_id
1 'polypeptide(L)'
;MQKAAPGSSGASLNRLGFGAADARTARKAEYVCVDPILRNPAAAETGASWLPIIPGGDCAFLYALVRVIIDRKWYNADFLRVPSKSAAAKAKEVNWSNAAWLVNVESGSMADAAEFGLGKKGEGIVLVGGRAVSSEKAILGDLDAQVTLKALSGKSVRLATSFAFLKREAQKHSLADYSRLCGIPAEKITAVAEKFTHHGRKAAVVSNTGNYTADAPMVGWLICILNTLIGSHDARGGAIYGNGAQMGFEGRYDLNTVSGAPKLDGQSTVCLNMPYEESTEFKQKAAKGLKPYPAGHLYHNMNPGYGASNAAEMLTALANKSPYPAKALLTWRSNPVYAAASFSRQAVRALADPRTLPLFVSIDAYINETNVYADYIIPDHVMYEDYACDRTWGSFDQCVVAGAPVSESRTVKDAQGRRVGMERFLIDCAVKLGLPGFGRSSIPVKDGSPVDLLDPEDWSVRYIANVAAQCKGLPQVTDEDRKYAGLVHAMRDVTARVTKGEASQIEALFSRGGYYAHEERYDGQFMKNGGGKFLQLFNPAMAALHNCYSGKKYPGVPVLDEPRFFNGDPWSKIWGSQRFPLRFSSYKPILRSPYSAAFEHDLRVSPQNFIFINKTTAARLGLKDGDKARLVSPNGLSAEGVLKCVQGVAAGAVCVSHCFGHTGYGARDCLIDGQTIRADARRGSGIAVNRLIPQDPTRPGPASLLCDVWAGGNCRSGIPMRVEKA
;
A
#
# COMPACT_ATOMS: atom_id res chain seq x y z
N MET A 1 1.79 -5.27 -17.05
CA MET A 1 1.48 -6.44 -16.21
C MET A 1 0.87 -5.92 -14.92
N GLN A 2 -0.35 -6.27 -14.60
CA GLN A 2 -1.07 -5.74 -13.45
C GLN A 2 -1.63 -6.90 -12.63
N LYS A 3 -1.35 -6.93 -11.34
CA LYS A 3 -1.81 -7.98 -10.43
C LYS A 3 -3.23 -7.74 -9.89
N ALA A 4 -3.66 -6.50 -9.73
CA ALA A 4 -5.04 -6.21 -9.39
C ALA A 4 -5.86 -5.96 -10.65
N ALA A 5 -7.02 -6.60 -10.74
CA ALA A 5 -7.92 -6.40 -11.87
C ALA A 5 -8.37 -4.94 -11.92
N PRO A 6 -8.26 -4.28 -13.07
CA PRO A 6 -8.98 -3.04 -13.31
C PRO A 6 -10.46 -3.25 -12.97
N GLY A 7 -11.03 -2.36 -12.19
CA GLY A 7 -12.41 -2.49 -11.74
C GLY A 7 -12.65 -3.28 -10.45
N SER A 8 -11.60 -3.85 -9.83
CA SER A 8 -11.78 -4.68 -8.63
C SER A 8 -11.86 -3.91 -7.32
N SER A 9 -11.52 -2.63 -7.27
CA SER A 9 -11.69 -1.81 -6.06
C SER A 9 -11.42 -0.33 -6.29
N GLY A 10 -12.29 0.52 -5.78
CA GLY A 10 -12.14 1.97 -5.77
C GLY A 10 -12.29 2.65 -7.14
N ALA A 11 -12.61 3.94 -7.13
CA ALA A 11 -12.89 4.72 -8.34
C ALA A 11 -11.70 4.82 -9.30
N SER A 12 -10.48 4.91 -8.79
CA SER A 12 -9.27 4.99 -9.61
C SER A 12 -8.99 3.69 -10.38
N LEU A 13 -9.29 2.53 -9.80
CA LEU A 13 -9.08 1.24 -10.46
C LEU A 13 -10.12 0.96 -11.54
N ASN A 14 -11.36 1.40 -11.37
CA ASN A 14 -12.38 1.34 -12.42
C ASN A 14 -11.95 2.17 -13.62
N ARG A 15 -11.46 3.40 -13.41
CA ARG A 15 -10.96 4.27 -14.49
C ARG A 15 -9.77 3.65 -15.21
N LEU A 16 -8.82 3.04 -14.50
CA LEU A 16 -7.72 2.29 -15.09
C LEU A 16 -8.23 1.10 -15.93
N GLY A 17 -9.29 0.43 -15.46
CA GLY A 17 -9.93 -0.67 -16.17
C GLY A 17 -10.53 -0.24 -17.49
N PHE A 18 -11.30 0.83 -17.50
CA PHE A 18 -11.86 1.41 -18.71
C PHE A 18 -10.76 1.86 -19.67
N GLY A 19 -9.78 2.63 -19.19
CA GLY A 19 -8.67 3.08 -20.02
C GLY A 19 -7.84 1.94 -20.62
N ALA A 20 -7.63 0.85 -19.89
CA ALA A 20 -6.96 -0.34 -20.41
C ALA A 20 -7.80 -1.07 -21.46
N ALA A 21 -9.12 -1.20 -21.23
CA ALA A 21 -10.04 -1.80 -22.19
C ALA A 21 -10.12 -0.96 -23.47
N ASP A 22 -10.26 0.35 -23.36
CA ASP A 22 -10.31 1.27 -24.50
C ASP A 22 -9.01 1.24 -25.32
N ALA A 23 -7.85 1.33 -24.66
CA ALA A 23 -6.56 1.27 -25.34
C ALA A 23 -6.36 -0.05 -26.08
N ARG A 24 -6.87 -1.12 -25.52
CA ARG A 24 -6.80 -2.46 -26.09
C ARG A 24 -7.76 -2.64 -27.25
N THR A 25 -9.02 -2.23 -27.11
CA THR A 25 -10.03 -2.23 -28.17
C THR A 25 -9.56 -1.41 -29.38
N ALA A 26 -8.91 -0.27 -29.12
CA ALA A 26 -8.29 0.55 -30.14
C ALA A 26 -6.96 -0.04 -30.69
N ARG A 27 -6.53 -1.23 -30.26
CA ARG A 27 -5.25 -1.86 -30.59
C ARG A 27 -4.01 -0.99 -30.33
N LYS A 28 -4.11 -0.07 -29.36
CA LYS A 28 -3.03 0.84 -28.95
C LYS A 28 -2.15 0.28 -27.83
N ALA A 29 -2.59 -0.81 -27.18
CA ALA A 29 -1.86 -1.46 -26.10
C ALA A 29 -2.08 -2.96 -26.09
N GLU A 30 -1.02 -3.70 -25.77
CA GLU A 30 -1.10 -5.10 -25.38
C GLU A 30 -1.14 -5.22 -23.85
N TYR A 31 -1.85 -6.22 -23.36
CA TYR A 31 -2.05 -6.42 -21.94
C TYR A 31 -1.77 -7.86 -21.53
N VAL A 32 -0.89 -8.04 -20.55
CA VAL A 32 -0.60 -9.34 -19.93
C VAL A 32 -1.01 -9.28 -18.46
N CYS A 33 -1.96 -10.13 -18.08
CA CYS A 33 -2.43 -10.27 -16.70
C CYS A 33 -1.76 -11.47 -16.03
N VAL A 34 -1.10 -11.25 -14.91
CA VAL A 34 -0.52 -12.31 -14.07
C VAL A 34 -1.30 -12.33 -12.77
N ASP A 35 -2.17 -13.33 -12.60
CA ASP A 35 -3.06 -13.44 -11.43
C ASP A 35 -3.40 -14.92 -11.21
N PRO A 36 -3.51 -15.40 -9.98
CA PRO A 36 -3.98 -16.77 -9.69
C PRO A 36 -5.39 -17.07 -10.16
N ILE A 37 -6.22 -16.03 -10.33
CA ILE A 37 -7.62 -16.17 -10.77
C ILE A 37 -7.96 -15.18 -11.89
N LEU A 38 -8.56 -15.68 -12.95
CA LEU A 38 -9.02 -14.88 -14.09
C LEU A 38 -10.31 -14.11 -13.70
N ARG A 39 -10.14 -12.90 -13.21
CA ARG A 39 -11.25 -11.99 -12.81
C ARG A 39 -11.17 -10.62 -13.47
N ASN A 40 -10.14 -10.41 -14.28
CA ASN A 40 -9.92 -9.16 -14.98
C ASN A 40 -10.59 -9.21 -16.35
N PRO A 41 -11.61 -8.37 -16.61
CA PRO A 41 -12.29 -8.36 -17.91
C PRO A 41 -11.35 -8.17 -19.10
N ALA A 42 -10.33 -7.32 -18.95
CA ALA A 42 -9.35 -7.10 -20.01
C ALA A 42 -8.49 -8.33 -20.32
N ALA A 43 -8.35 -9.26 -19.36
CA ALA A 43 -7.62 -10.51 -19.56
C ALA A 43 -8.52 -11.68 -20.02
N ALA A 44 -9.83 -11.54 -19.91
CA ALA A 44 -10.82 -12.55 -20.32
C ALA A 44 -11.18 -12.45 -21.81
N GLU A 45 -10.82 -11.35 -22.47
CA GLU A 45 -11.09 -11.11 -23.86
C GLU A 45 -10.23 -12.01 -24.78
N THR A 46 -10.76 -12.38 -25.94
CA THR A 46 -10.03 -13.17 -26.95
C THR A 46 -8.72 -12.48 -27.34
N GLY A 47 -7.61 -13.20 -27.27
CA GLY A 47 -6.26 -12.66 -27.52
C GLY A 47 -5.60 -11.97 -26.32
N ALA A 48 -6.26 -11.90 -25.17
CA ALA A 48 -5.62 -11.51 -23.92
C ALA A 48 -4.68 -12.60 -23.44
N SER A 49 -3.59 -12.17 -22.79
CA SER A 49 -2.65 -13.09 -22.16
C SER A 49 -2.92 -13.12 -20.66
N TRP A 50 -3.62 -14.12 -20.19
CA TRP A 50 -3.67 -14.46 -18.78
C TRP A 50 -2.62 -15.52 -18.46
N LEU A 51 -1.79 -15.24 -17.46
CA LEU A 51 -0.79 -16.15 -16.94
C LEU A 51 -1.22 -16.57 -15.53
N PRO A 52 -1.68 -17.82 -15.36
CA PRO A 52 -2.11 -18.35 -14.08
C PRO A 52 -0.90 -18.64 -13.19
N ILE A 53 -0.57 -17.71 -12.32
CA ILE A 53 0.56 -17.83 -11.38
C ILE A 53 0.14 -18.59 -10.12
N ILE A 54 1.04 -19.40 -9.58
CA ILE A 54 0.86 -19.98 -8.24
C ILE A 54 0.97 -18.84 -7.20
N PRO A 55 0.03 -18.71 -6.23
CA PRO A 55 0.12 -17.67 -5.21
C PRO A 55 1.43 -17.75 -4.42
N GLY A 56 2.18 -16.63 -4.37
CA GLY A 56 3.52 -16.58 -3.79
C GLY A 56 4.65 -16.87 -4.78
N GLY A 57 4.35 -17.11 -6.06
CA GLY A 57 5.36 -17.29 -7.11
C GLY A 57 5.78 -15.99 -7.80
N ASP A 58 5.34 -14.84 -7.31
CA ASP A 58 5.52 -13.53 -7.97
C ASP A 58 6.99 -13.13 -8.07
N CYS A 59 7.75 -13.26 -6.99
CA CYS A 59 9.18 -12.95 -6.97
C CYS A 59 9.95 -13.83 -7.97
N ALA A 60 9.64 -15.12 -8.00
CA ALA A 60 10.25 -16.07 -8.95
C ALA A 60 9.94 -15.70 -10.41
N PHE A 61 8.69 -15.34 -10.70
CA PHE A 61 8.30 -14.90 -12.05
C PHE A 61 9.02 -13.62 -12.49
N LEU A 62 9.10 -12.60 -11.61
CA LEU A 62 9.76 -11.35 -11.93
C LEU A 62 11.28 -11.55 -12.08
N TYR A 63 11.90 -12.38 -11.25
CA TYR A 63 13.30 -12.76 -11.43
C TYR A 63 13.56 -13.52 -12.72
N ALA A 64 12.64 -14.39 -13.13
CA ALA A 64 12.74 -15.08 -14.42
C ALA A 64 12.75 -14.06 -15.59
N LEU A 65 11.92 -13.02 -15.52
CA LEU A 65 11.95 -11.93 -16.51
C LEU A 65 13.29 -11.18 -16.48
N VAL A 66 13.76 -10.79 -15.28
CA VAL A 66 15.08 -10.12 -15.12
C VAL A 66 16.18 -11.01 -15.70
N ARG A 67 16.17 -12.31 -15.40
CA ARG A 67 17.14 -13.28 -15.93
C ARG A 67 17.15 -13.31 -17.45
N VAL A 68 15.99 -13.50 -18.09
CA VAL A 68 15.88 -13.55 -19.55
C VAL A 68 16.33 -12.23 -20.18
N ILE A 69 15.90 -11.09 -19.63
CA ILE A 69 16.25 -9.76 -20.14
C ILE A 69 17.76 -9.53 -20.07
N ILE A 70 18.43 -9.93 -19.00
CA ILE A 70 19.88 -9.77 -18.85
C ILE A 70 20.64 -10.74 -19.75
N ASP A 71 20.27 -12.01 -19.78
CA ASP A 71 20.98 -13.04 -20.58
C ASP A 71 20.85 -12.78 -22.08
N ARG A 72 19.70 -12.24 -22.54
CA ARG A 72 19.46 -11.83 -23.93
C ARG A 72 19.92 -10.42 -24.27
N LYS A 73 20.40 -9.65 -23.28
CA LYS A 73 20.78 -8.24 -23.43
C LYS A 73 19.65 -7.35 -23.97
N TRP A 74 18.41 -7.63 -23.55
CA TRP A 74 17.20 -6.91 -23.97
C TRP A 74 16.90 -5.66 -23.10
N TYR A 75 17.86 -5.20 -22.34
CA TYR A 75 17.76 -4.00 -21.50
C TYR A 75 18.24 -2.75 -22.26
N ASN A 76 17.85 -1.58 -21.82
CA ASN A 76 18.29 -0.30 -22.36
C ASN A 76 19.67 0.06 -21.78
N ALA A 77 20.75 -0.39 -22.47
CA ALA A 77 22.11 -0.17 -22.01
C ALA A 77 22.49 1.31 -21.94
N ASP A 78 22.06 2.12 -22.91
CA ASP A 78 22.39 3.55 -22.97
C ASP A 78 21.84 4.29 -21.75
N PHE A 79 20.59 4.02 -21.37
CA PHE A 79 20.00 4.59 -20.16
C PHE A 79 20.68 4.09 -18.87
N LEU A 80 20.90 2.78 -18.73
CA LEU A 80 21.48 2.20 -17.51
C LEU A 80 22.91 2.68 -17.23
N ARG A 81 23.64 3.05 -18.25
CA ARG A 81 25.00 3.57 -18.17
C ARG A 81 25.09 5.01 -17.67
N VAL A 82 23.97 5.74 -17.61
CA VAL A 82 23.89 7.14 -17.16
C VAL A 82 23.99 7.21 -15.63
N PRO A 83 25.11 7.67 -15.04
CA PRO A 83 25.38 7.48 -13.62
C PRO A 83 24.99 8.66 -12.71
N SER A 84 24.65 9.82 -13.26
CA SER A 84 24.39 11.02 -12.48
C SER A 84 23.38 11.96 -13.14
N LYS A 85 22.87 12.93 -12.37
CA LYS A 85 21.97 13.97 -12.90
C LYS A 85 22.64 14.81 -14.01
N SER A 86 23.91 15.12 -13.84
CA SER A 86 24.68 15.89 -14.83
C SER A 86 24.90 15.10 -16.12
N ALA A 87 25.13 13.80 -16.00
CA ALA A 87 25.23 12.89 -17.15
C ALA A 87 23.89 12.73 -17.85
N ALA A 88 22.79 12.64 -17.12
CA ALA A 88 21.43 12.54 -17.67
C ALA A 88 21.10 13.75 -18.57
N ALA A 89 21.40 14.96 -18.11
CA ALA A 89 21.18 16.17 -18.91
C ALA A 89 21.94 16.12 -20.25
N LYS A 90 23.19 15.63 -20.24
CA LYS A 90 24.01 15.48 -21.47
C LYS A 90 23.49 14.36 -22.38
N ALA A 91 22.98 13.28 -21.80
CA ALA A 91 22.39 12.14 -22.51
C ALA A 91 20.95 12.39 -22.97
N LYS A 92 20.36 13.56 -22.70
CA LYS A 92 18.93 13.88 -22.93
C LYS A 92 17.98 12.93 -22.21
N GLU A 93 18.38 12.49 -21.02
CA GLU A 93 17.60 11.68 -20.11
C GLU A 93 17.01 12.53 -18.99
N VAL A 94 15.81 12.17 -18.51
CA VAL A 94 15.17 12.86 -17.38
C VAL A 94 15.47 12.19 -16.04
N ASN A 95 15.89 10.93 -16.06
CA ASN A 95 16.26 10.11 -14.92
C ASN A 95 17.66 9.51 -15.11
N TRP A 96 18.27 9.00 -14.04
CA TRP A 96 19.55 8.29 -14.09
C TRP A 96 19.52 7.09 -13.14
N SER A 97 20.51 6.20 -13.25
CA SER A 97 20.56 5.00 -12.41
C SER A 97 21.93 4.76 -11.78
N ASN A 98 21.97 3.94 -10.76
CA ASN A 98 23.22 3.44 -10.21
C ASN A 98 23.64 2.09 -10.80
N ALA A 99 23.11 1.69 -11.95
CA ALA A 99 23.44 0.39 -12.53
C ALA A 99 24.94 0.21 -12.75
N ALA A 100 25.64 1.27 -13.16
CA ALA A 100 27.10 1.29 -13.36
C ALA A 100 27.93 1.58 -12.09
N TRP A 101 27.30 1.94 -10.97
CA TRP A 101 28.02 2.26 -9.73
C TRP A 101 28.62 1.02 -9.09
N LEU A 102 29.84 1.18 -8.54
CA LEU A 102 30.59 0.10 -7.91
C LEU A 102 30.13 -0.12 -6.46
N VAL A 103 29.98 -1.38 -6.12
CA VAL A 103 29.62 -1.89 -4.79
C VAL A 103 30.74 -2.80 -4.30
N ASN A 104 31.11 -2.69 -3.02
CA ASN A 104 32.08 -3.55 -2.39
C ASN A 104 31.51 -4.99 -2.27
N VAL A 105 32.20 -5.95 -2.86
CA VAL A 105 31.74 -7.35 -2.93
C VAL A 105 31.68 -8.01 -1.55
N GLU A 106 32.55 -7.59 -0.62
CA GLU A 106 32.63 -8.20 0.72
C GLU A 106 31.64 -7.58 1.71
N SER A 107 31.61 -6.24 1.77
CA SER A 107 30.76 -5.55 2.74
C SER A 107 29.34 -5.32 2.26
N GLY A 108 29.08 -5.40 0.94
CA GLY A 108 27.80 -5.03 0.34
C GLY A 108 27.51 -3.52 0.43
N SER A 109 28.51 -2.67 0.68
CA SER A 109 28.35 -1.22 0.72
C SER A 109 28.65 -0.59 -0.62
N MET A 110 27.96 0.51 -0.96
CA MET A 110 28.29 1.33 -2.14
C MET A 110 29.67 1.94 -1.93
N ALA A 111 30.52 1.90 -2.98
CA ALA A 111 31.83 2.52 -2.93
C ALA A 111 31.70 4.04 -3.04
N ASP A 112 32.25 4.76 -2.07
CA ASP A 112 32.27 6.22 -2.03
C ASP A 112 33.54 6.75 -2.71
N ALA A 113 33.39 7.68 -3.66
CA ALA A 113 34.51 8.22 -4.44
C ALA A 113 35.57 8.90 -3.57
N ALA A 114 35.19 9.47 -2.42
CA ALA A 114 36.12 10.09 -1.49
C ALA A 114 37.09 9.08 -0.86
N GLU A 115 36.65 7.86 -0.59
CA GLU A 115 37.48 6.80 0.01
C GLU A 115 38.64 6.38 -0.91
N PHE A 116 38.51 6.64 -2.20
CA PHE A 116 39.48 6.28 -3.22
C PHE A 116 40.20 7.50 -3.87
N GLY A 117 39.93 8.72 -3.35
CA GLY A 117 40.55 9.94 -3.90
C GLY A 117 40.02 10.34 -5.29
N LEU A 118 38.87 9.83 -5.71
CA LEU A 118 38.30 10.02 -7.04
C LEU A 118 37.26 11.16 -7.12
N GLY A 119 36.68 11.54 -5.98
CA GLY A 119 35.60 12.55 -5.91
C GLY A 119 35.29 12.95 -4.50
N LYS A 120 34.08 13.53 -4.31
CA LYS A 120 33.57 14.00 -3.02
C LYS A 120 32.80 12.87 -2.30
N LYS A 121 32.63 13.04 -1.00
CA LYS A 121 31.79 12.13 -0.19
C LYS A 121 30.36 12.10 -0.73
N GLY A 122 29.82 10.88 -0.87
CA GLY A 122 28.49 10.61 -1.40
C GLY A 122 28.44 10.46 -2.94
N GLU A 123 29.53 10.74 -3.67
CA GLU A 123 29.62 10.40 -5.09
C GLU A 123 29.95 8.92 -5.27
N GLY A 124 29.26 8.25 -6.19
CA GLY A 124 29.56 6.87 -6.55
C GLY A 124 30.81 6.79 -7.43
N ILE A 125 31.36 5.60 -7.56
CA ILE A 125 32.44 5.28 -8.50
C ILE A 125 31.88 4.48 -9.65
N VAL A 126 32.26 4.82 -10.87
CA VAL A 126 31.98 4.05 -12.09
C VAL A 126 33.26 3.72 -12.85
N LEU A 127 33.20 2.70 -13.69
CA LEU A 127 34.28 2.42 -14.64
C LEU A 127 33.92 3.02 -16.00
N VAL A 128 34.89 3.62 -16.64
CA VAL A 128 34.82 4.11 -18.04
C VAL A 128 35.95 3.48 -18.80
N GLY A 129 35.65 2.51 -19.65
CA GLY A 129 36.67 1.73 -20.34
C GLY A 129 37.64 1.04 -19.37
N GLY A 130 37.13 0.54 -18.23
CA GLY A 130 37.93 -0.11 -17.18
C GLY A 130 38.63 0.84 -16.20
N ARG A 131 38.62 2.16 -16.43
CA ARG A 131 39.23 3.16 -15.53
C ARG A 131 38.18 3.68 -14.52
N ALA A 132 38.50 3.66 -13.23
CA ALA A 132 37.66 4.17 -12.18
C ALA A 132 37.64 5.71 -12.13
N VAL A 133 36.45 6.28 -12.11
CA VAL A 133 36.20 7.73 -11.97
C VAL A 133 34.97 7.97 -11.09
N SER A 134 34.82 9.21 -10.57
CA SER A 134 33.57 9.61 -9.89
C SER A 134 32.39 9.59 -10.86
N SER A 135 31.23 9.18 -10.39
CA SER A 135 29.96 9.19 -11.14
C SER A 135 29.61 10.57 -11.71
N GLU A 136 30.03 11.65 -11.04
CA GLU A 136 29.77 13.03 -11.49
C GLU A 136 30.71 13.46 -12.65
N LYS A 137 31.85 12.79 -12.84
CA LYS A 137 32.79 13.05 -13.93
C LYS A 137 32.53 12.22 -15.18
N ALA A 138 31.74 11.14 -15.04
CA ALA A 138 31.42 10.24 -16.15
C ALA A 138 30.15 10.68 -16.89
N ILE A 139 30.11 10.46 -18.19
CA ILE A 139 28.86 10.56 -18.99
C ILE A 139 28.18 9.21 -19.03
N LEU A 140 28.93 8.14 -19.29
CA LEU A 140 28.46 6.76 -19.34
C LEU A 140 29.45 5.88 -18.58
N GLY A 141 28.92 4.95 -17.75
CA GLY A 141 29.71 3.95 -17.05
C GLY A 141 29.60 2.55 -17.68
N ASP A 142 30.55 1.68 -17.36
CA ASP A 142 30.51 0.26 -17.74
C ASP A 142 29.47 -0.47 -16.87
N LEU A 143 28.67 -1.38 -17.44
CA LEU A 143 27.58 -2.04 -16.72
C LEU A 143 28.00 -3.32 -16.00
N ASP A 144 28.55 -4.27 -16.71
CA ASP A 144 28.85 -5.61 -16.18
C ASP A 144 30.35 -5.74 -15.94
N ALA A 145 30.85 -5.10 -14.88
CA ALA A 145 32.28 -4.96 -14.65
C ALA A 145 32.63 -5.23 -13.17
N GLN A 146 33.87 -5.65 -12.98
CA GLN A 146 34.54 -5.85 -11.69
C GLN A 146 35.94 -5.29 -11.72
N VAL A 147 36.39 -4.78 -10.58
CA VAL A 147 37.72 -4.21 -10.42
C VAL A 147 38.18 -4.35 -8.97
N THR A 148 39.53 -4.38 -8.78
CA THR A 148 40.09 -4.20 -7.44
C THR A 148 40.77 -2.84 -7.41
N LEU A 149 40.34 -2.00 -6.47
CA LEU A 149 40.90 -0.66 -6.26
C LEU A 149 41.60 -0.58 -4.91
N LYS A 150 42.64 0.23 -4.82
CA LYS A 150 43.33 0.55 -3.57
C LYS A 150 42.70 1.82 -2.98
N ALA A 151 42.10 1.69 -1.81
CA ALA A 151 41.56 2.82 -1.05
C ALA A 151 42.67 3.72 -0.49
N LEU A 152 42.39 4.96 -0.14
CA LEU A 152 43.31 5.89 0.53
C LEU A 152 43.88 5.32 1.83
N SER A 153 43.15 4.46 2.51
CA SER A 153 43.60 3.70 3.68
C SER A 153 44.69 2.66 3.39
N GLY A 154 45.03 2.43 2.11
CA GLY A 154 45.96 1.41 1.67
C GLY A 154 45.34 0.03 1.42
N LYS A 155 44.07 -0.19 1.82
CA LYS A 155 43.38 -1.47 1.65
C LYS A 155 42.96 -1.69 0.20
N SER A 156 43.22 -2.90 -0.32
CA SER A 156 42.67 -3.35 -1.62
C SER A 156 41.22 -3.81 -1.44
N VAL A 157 40.32 -3.28 -2.27
CA VAL A 157 38.90 -3.54 -2.21
C VAL A 157 38.39 -4.10 -3.53
N ARG A 158 37.74 -5.25 -3.51
CA ARG A 158 37.07 -5.84 -4.68
C ARG A 158 35.72 -5.20 -4.87
N LEU A 159 35.50 -4.65 -6.03
CA LEU A 159 34.29 -3.90 -6.39
C LEU A 159 33.65 -4.51 -7.63
N ALA A 160 32.31 -4.49 -7.67
CA ALA A 160 31.54 -4.88 -8.85
C ALA A 160 30.39 -3.90 -9.05
N THR A 161 29.94 -3.73 -10.28
CA THR A 161 28.81 -2.83 -10.56
C THR A 161 27.51 -3.32 -9.94
N SER A 162 26.60 -2.41 -9.63
CA SER A 162 25.24 -2.73 -9.14
C SER A 162 24.51 -3.67 -10.12
N PHE A 163 24.72 -3.48 -11.43
CA PHE A 163 24.19 -4.37 -12.45
C PHE A 163 24.76 -5.80 -12.33
N ALA A 164 26.05 -5.95 -12.07
CA ALA A 164 26.67 -7.27 -11.86
C ALA A 164 26.12 -7.97 -10.59
N PHE A 165 25.76 -7.22 -9.54
CA PHE A 165 25.09 -7.77 -8.36
C PHE A 165 23.70 -8.32 -8.71
N LEU A 166 22.88 -7.53 -9.42
CA LEU A 166 21.56 -7.96 -9.88
C LEU A 166 21.66 -9.19 -10.80
N LYS A 167 22.60 -9.18 -11.74
CA LYS A 167 22.85 -10.29 -12.67
C LYS A 167 23.17 -11.59 -11.90
N ARG A 168 24.10 -11.52 -10.95
CA ARG A 168 24.47 -12.69 -10.13
C ARG A 168 23.28 -13.23 -9.33
N GLU A 169 22.46 -12.35 -8.77
CA GLU A 169 21.28 -12.75 -8.04
C GLU A 169 20.27 -13.45 -8.97
N ALA A 170 19.97 -12.87 -10.13
CA ALA A 170 19.09 -13.46 -11.12
C ALA A 170 19.62 -14.81 -11.67
N GLN A 171 20.93 -15.03 -11.62
CA GLN A 171 21.59 -16.26 -12.11
C GLN A 171 21.71 -17.37 -11.08
N LYS A 172 21.27 -17.16 -9.83
CA LYS A 172 21.29 -18.21 -8.80
C LYS A 172 20.34 -19.39 -9.12
N HIS A 173 19.29 -19.14 -9.85
CA HIS A 173 18.31 -20.15 -10.25
C HIS A 173 18.24 -20.26 -11.77
N SER A 174 18.01 -21.45 -12.30
CA SER A 174 17.75 -21.65 -13.73
C SER A 174 16.35 -21.13 -14.10
N LEU A 175 16.11 -20.88 -15.39
CA LEU A 175 14.78 -20.51 -15.87
C LEU A 175 13.74 -21.62 -15.58
N ALA A 176 14.17 -22.87 -15.60
CA ALA A 176 13.33 -24.01 -15.22
C ALA A 176 12.95 -23.98 -13.73
N ASP A 177 13.86 -23.62 -12.84
CA ASP A 177 13.55 -23.45 -11.42
C ASP A 177 12.55 -22.34 -11.18
N TYR A 178 12.75 -21.19 -11.80
CA TYR A 178 11.79 -20.07 -11.75
C TYR A 178 10.42 -20.47 -12.27
N SER A 179 10.38 -21.18 -13.42
CA SER A 179 9.14 -21.72 -14.00
C SER A 179 8.40 -22.64 -13.04
N ARG A 180 9.11 -23.55 -12.40
CA ARG A 180 8.56 -24.48 -11.40
C ARG A 180 8.01 -23.73 -10.17
N LEU A 181 8.74 -22.72 -9.68
CA LEU A 181 8.33 -21.95 -8.50
C LEU A 181 7.09 -21.07 -8.75
N CYS A 182 6.97 -20.46 -9.92
CA CYS A 182 5.83 -19.60 -10.24
C CYS A 182 4.67 -20.34 -10.94
N GLY A 183 4.90 -21.55 -11.46
CA GLY A 183 3.92 -22.34 -12.19
C GLY A 183 3.65 -21.87 -13.62
N ILE A 184 4.46 -20.94 -14.15
CA ILE A 184 4.33 -20.43 -15.51
C ILE A 184 5.42 -21.07 -16.40
N PRO A 185 5.07 -21.69 -17.54
CA PRO A 185 6.03 -22.32 -18.42
C PRO A 185 7.15 -21.39 -18.89
N ALA A 186 8.38 -21.89 -18.99
CA ALA A 186 9.58 -21.12 -19.32
C ALA A 186 9.47 -20.38 -20.67
N GLU A 187 8.85 -21.02 -21.65
CA GLU A 187 8.58 -20.44 -22.98
C GLU A 187 7.62 -19.24 -22.89
N LYS A 188 6.61 -19.30 -22.02
CA LYS A 188 5.70 -18.16 -21.79
C LYS A 188 6.39 -17.01 -21.07
N ILE A 189 7.27 -17.33 -20.11
CA ILE A 189 8.09 -16.30 -19.41
C ILE A 189 8.97 -15.59 -20.44
N THR A 190 9.64 -16.34 -21.30
CA THR A 190 10.50 -15.80 -22.37
C THR A 190 9.71 -14.91 -23.33
N ALA A 191 8.54 -15.37 -23.77
CA ALA A 191 7.67 -14.60 -24.66
C ALA A 191 7.17 -13.29 -24.03
N VAL A 192 6.90 -13.28 -22.71
CA VAL A 192 6.53 -12.05 -22.00
C VAL A 192 7.70 -11.11 -21.87
N ALA A 193 8.91 -11.62 -21.57
CA ALA A 193 10.12 -10.81 -21.49
C ALA A 193 10.43 -10.16 -22.84
N GLU A 194 10.31 -10.90 -23.92
CA GLU A 194 10.48 -10.40 -25.30
C GLU A 194 9.46 -9.32 -25.61
N LYS A 195 8.17 -9.60 -25.42
CA LYS A 195 7.09 -8.64 -25.64
C LYS A 195 7.29 -7.36 -24.82
N PHE A 196 7.66 -7.46 -23.54
CA PHE A 196 7.90 -6.32 -22.66
C PHE A 196 9.05 -5.43 -23.15
N THR A 197 10.13 -6.03 -23.65
CA THR A 197 11.34 -5.30 -24.06
C THR A 197 11.27 -4.78 -25.49
N HIS A 198 10.53 -5.43 -26.40
CA HIS A 198 10.38 -5.00 -27.79
C HIS A 198 9.70 -3.65 -27.96
N HIS A 199 8.88 -3.24 -27.00
CA HIS A 199 8.27 -1.90 -27.01
C HIS A 199 9.21 -0.81 -26.48
N GLY A 200 10.42 -1.16 -26.10
CA GLY A 200 11.41 -0.25 -25.49
C GLY A 200 10.81 0.42 -24.24
N ARG A 201 10.89 1.75 -24.18
CA ARG A 201 10.36 2.53 -23.05
C ARG A 201 8.83 2.57 -22.94
N LYS A 202 8.11 2.15 -23.99
CA LYS A 202 6.64 2.19 -24.07
C LYS A 202 5.99 0.93 -23.47
N ALA A 203 6.56 0.43 -22.39
CA ALA A 203 6.03 -0.70 -21.65
C ALA A 203 6.17 -0.46 -20.15
N ALA A 204 5.31 -1.08 -19.36
CA ALA A 204 5.36 -1.00 -17.91
C ALA A 204 4.94 -2.31 -17.24
N VAL A 205 5.66 -2.67 -16.19
CA VAL A 205 5.21 -3.64 -15.19
C VAL A 205 4.62 -2.86 -14.03
N VAL A 206 3.37 -3.14 -13.68
CA VAL A 206 2.68 -2.47 -12.57
C VAL A 206 1.99 -3.51 -11.67
N SER A 207 1.92 -3.22 -10.39
CA SER A 207 1.14 -3.97 -9.43
C SER A 207 0.35 -2.98 -8.58
N ASN A 208 -0.88 -3.33 -8.26
CA ASN A 208 -1.63 -2.59 -7.27
C ASN A 208 -1.31 -3.15 -5.89
N THR A 209 -1.01 -2.26 -4.96
CA THR A 209 -0.84 -2.47 -3.52
C THR A 209 -0.58 -3.90 -3.09
N GLY A 210 0.65 -4.20 -2.81
CA GLY A 210 1.15 -5.33 -2.06
C GLY A 210 0.49 -6.68 -2.34
N ASN A 211 1.28 -7.63 -2.71
CA ASN A 211 0.83 -9.00 -2.97
C ASN A 211 0.34 -9.70 -1.71
N TYR A 212 0.54 -9.11 -0.55
CA TYR A 212 0.27 -9.75 0.75
C TYR A 212 0.90 -11.15 0.88
N THR A 213 2.01 -11.38 0.19
CA THR A 213 2.83 -12.58 0.27
C THR A 213 4.05 -12.36 1.16
N ALA A 214 4.72 -13.40 1.56
CA ALA A 214 5.90 -13.31 2.42
C ALA A 214 7.11 -12.61 1.76
N ASP A 215 7.06 -12.40 0.45
CA ASP A 215 8.08 -11.75 -0.38
C ASP A 215 7.61 -10.44 -1.03
N ALA A 216 6.48 -9.91 -0.59
CA ALA A 216 5.85 -8.74 -1.20
C ALA A 216 6.78 -7.52 -1.39
N PRO A 217 7.68 -7.18 -0.43
CA PRO A 217 8.64 -6.09 -0.63
C PRO A 217 9.63 -6.36 -1.78
N MET A 218 10.08 -7.60 -1.94
CA MET A 218 10.97 -8.00 -3.03
C MET A 218 10.28 -7.92 -4.39
N VAL A 219 9.00 -8.28 -4.45
CA VAL A 219 8.15 -8.13 -5.64
C VAL A 219 8.02 -6.66 -6.04
N GLY A 220 7.72 -5.77 -5.11
CA GLY A 220 7.64 -4.33 -5.37
C GLY A 220 8.95 -3.76 -5.93
N TRP A 221 10.07 -4.17 -5.34
CA TRP A 221 11.39 -3.74 -5.78
C TRP A 221 11.74 -4.26 -7.18
N LEU A 222 11.47 -5.54 -7.47
CA LEU A 222 11.67 -6.12 -8.82
C LEU A 222 10.82 -5.44 -9.89
N ILE A 223 9.61 -5.00 -9.58
CA ILE A 223 8.78 -4.21 -10.49
C ILE A 223 9.47 -2.90 -10.86
N CYS A 224 10.02 -2.19 -9.88
CA CYS A 224 10.80 -0.97 -10.13
C CYS A 224 12.04 -1.27 -10.99
N ILE A 225 12.76 -2.35 -10.69
CA ILE A 225 13.94 -2.78 -11.45
C ILE A 225 13.60 -3.11 -12.90
N LEU A 226 12.54 -3.88 -13.17
CA LEU A 226 12.14 -4.23 -14.54
C LEU A 226 11.84 -2.97 -15.37
N ASN A 227 11.12 -2.01 -14.81
CA ASN A 227 10.86 -0.73 -15.48
C ASN A 227 12.15 0.08 -15.65
N THR A 228 13.10 -0.01 -14.73
CA THR A 228 14.41 0.63 -14.84
C THR A 228 15.25 -0.01 -15.94
N LEU A 229 15.25 -1.35 -16.07
CA LEU A 229 16.03 -2.06 -17.09
C LEU A 229 15.71 -1.59 -18.52
N ILE A 230 14.46 -1.21 -18.79
CA ILE A 230 14.07 -0.69 -20.11
C ILE A 230 14.00 0.85 -20.17
N GLY A 231 14.29 1.55 -19.08
CA GLY A 231 14.27 3.01 -19.01
C GLY A 231 12.88 3.61 -19.18
N SER A 232 11.83 2.92 -18.74
CA SER A 232 10.44 3.32 -18.98
C SER A 232 9.88 4.34 -17.99
N HIS A 233 10.59 4.67 -16.93
CA HIS A 233 10.12 5.62 -15.93
C HIS A 233 9.91 7.01 -16.53
N ASP A 234 8.71 7.55 -16.34
CA ASP A 234 8.23 8.84 -16.83
C ASP A 234 8.21 8.99 -18.37
N ALA A 235 8.48 7.93 -19.11
CA ALA A 235 8.37 7.92 -20.56
C ALA A 235 6.90 7.77 -21.00
N ARG A 236 6.53 8.37 -22.13
CA ARG A 236 5.20 8.23 -22.75
C ARG A 236 4.93 6.77 -23.07
N GLY A 237 3.88 6.20 -22.50
CA GLY A 237 3.56 4.77 -22.59
C GLY A 237 4.36 3.86 -21.66
N GLY A 238 5.21 4.41 -20.82
CA GLY A 238 6.00 3.71 -19.81
C GLY A 238 5.40 3.74 -18.42
N ALA A 239 6.23 3.43 -17.43
CA ALA A 239 5.87 3.44 -16.03
C ALA A 239 5.90 4.85 -15.46
N ILE A 240 4.81 5.29 -14.89
CA ILE A 240 4.71 6.59 -14.26
C ILE A 240 4.56 6.37 -12.76
N TYR A 241 5.57 6.78 -12.01
CA TYR A 241 5.56 6.83 -10.56
C TYR A 241 5.60 8.31 -10.17
N GLY A 242 4.53 8.81 -9.69
CA GLY A 242 4.54 10.18 -9.28
C GLY A 242 3.34 10.47 -8.44
N ASN A 243 3.58 11.23 -7.45
CA ASN A 243 2.59 12.08 -6.89
C ASN A 243 2.42 13.16 -7.96
N GLY A 244 1.32 13.11 -8.69
CA GLY A 244 0.96 14.21 -9.54
C GLY A 244 1.03 15.51 -8.77
N ALA A 245 0.92 16.62 -9.43
CA ALA A 245 0.86 17.92 -8.83
C ALA A 245 -0.34 17.99 -7.85
N GLN A 246 -0.15 17.53 -6.61
CA GLN A 246 -1.15 17.70 -5.57
C GLN A 246 -1.28 19.18 -5.26
N MET A 247 -2.50 19.69 -5.28
CA MET A 247 -2.76 21.02 -4.78
C MET A 247 -2.53 21.06 -3.27
N GLY A 248 -1.84 22.08 -2.79
CA GLY A 248 -1.70 22.34 -1.37
C GLY A 248 -3.04 22.73 -0.74
N PHE A 249 -3.09 22.76 0.57
CA PHE A 249 -4.19 23.34 1.33
C PHE A 249 -3.76 24.63 2.05
N GLU A 250 -2.56 25.08 1.77
CA GLU A 250 -2.03 26.35 2.24
C GLU A 250 -2.78 27.49 1.54
N GLY A 251 -3.11 28.52 2.29
CA GLY A 251 -3.82 29.66 1.74
C GLY A 251 -3.90 30.83 2.71
N ARG A 252 -5.00 31.52 2.67
CA ARG A 252 -5.31 32.65 3.55
C ARG A 252 -5.48 32.21 5.00
N TYR A 253 -6.12 31.07 5.20
CA TYR A 253 -6.38 30.47 6.52
C TYR A 253 -5.29 29.46 6.86
N ASP A 254 -4.59 29.67 7.98
CA ASP A 254 -3.62 28.70 8.49
C ASP A 254 -4.32 27.61 9.31
N LEU A 255 -4.59 26.49 8.66
CA LEU A 255 -5.28 25.35 9.27
C LEU A 255 -4.34 24.31 9.87
N ASN A 256 -3.02 24.53 9.82
CA ASN A 256 -2.01 23.56 10.27
C ASN A 256 -1.24 24.06 11.50
N THR A 257 -1.07 25.36 11.64
CA THR A 257 -0.24 25.91 12.72
C THR A 257 -1.08 26.08 13.97
N VAL A 258 -0.74 25.33 15.01
CA VAL A 258 -1.28 25.51 16.34
C VAL A 258 -0.22 26.19 17.18
N SER A 259 -0.41 27.51 17.38
CA SER A 259 0.49 28.30 18.22
C SER A 259 0.45 27.80 19.67
N GLY A 260 1.62 27.57 20.25
CA GLY A 260 1.73 27.11 21.64
C GLY A 260 1.43 25.62 21.88
N ALA A 261 1.18 24.85 20.82
CA ALA A 261 1.04 23.41 20.98
C ALA A 261 2.35 22.78 21.46
N PRO A 262 2.32 21.92 22.48
CA PRO A 262 3.50 21.19 22.88
C PRO A 262 3.93 20.25 21.76
N LYS A 263 5.23 20.19 21.49
CA LYS A 263 5.79 19.14 20.63
C LYS A 263 5.68 17.82 21.36
N LEU A 264 5.25 16.78 20.65
CA LEU A 264 5.32 15.41 21.18
C LEU A 264 6.79 14.99 21.24
N ASP A 265 7.28 14.76 22.46
CA ASP A 265 8.59 14.18 22.66
C ASP A 265 8.51 12.65 22.59
N GLY A 266 9.44 12.04 21.86
CA GLY A 266 9.56 10.61 21.74
C GLY A 266 8.64 9.98 20.69
N GLN A 267 8.27 8.75 20.93
CA GLN A 267 7.53 7.94 19.96
C GLN A 267 6.06 8.29 19.96
N SER A 268 5.60 8.90 18.89
CA SER A 268 4.19 9.23 18.69
C SER A 268 3.35 8.04 18.22
N THR A 269 3.94 6.89 17.93
CA THR A 269 3.23 5.70 17.44
C THR A 269 3.68 4.43 18.14
N VAL A 270 2.78 3.48 18.24
CA VAL A 270 3.03 2.13 18.76
C VAL A 270 3.95 1.33 17.82
N CYS A 271 3.94 1.66 16.53
CA CYS A 271 4.82 1.09 15.53
C CYS A 271 6.02 2.00 15.31
N LEU A 272 7.20 1.50 15.62
CA LEU A 272 8.42 2.28 15.67
C LEU A 272 9.00 2.51 14.29
N ASN A 273 9.13 3.77 13.95
CA ASN A 273 9.67 4.26 12.69
C ASN A 273 11.19 4.55 12.80
N MET A 274 11.90 3.63 13.45
CA MET A 274 13.33 3.76 13.71
C MET A 274 14.04 2.42 13.49
N PRO A 275 15.34 2.39 13.28
CA PRO A 275 16.15 1.18 13.35
C PRO A 275 15.93 0.47 14.68
N TYR A 276 15.82 -0.85 14.64
CA TYR A 276 15.58 -1.64 15.85
C TYR A 276 16.67 -1.41 16.91
N GLU A 277 17.90 -1.21 16.50
CA GLU A 277 19.07 -0.95 17.35
C GLU A 277 18.94 0.35 18.17
N GLU A 278 18.14 1.30 17.70
CA GLU A 278 17.85 2.56 18.42
C GLU A 278 16.69 2.43 19.41
N SER A 279 15.93 1.33 19.33
CA SER A 279 14.75 1.12 20.16
C SER A 279 15.08 0.89 21.63
N THR A 280 14.13 1.23 22.50
CA THR A 280 14.19 0.94 23.93
C THR A 280 14.31 -0.56 24.19
N GLU A 281 13.60 -1.38 23.42
CA GLU A 281 13.65 -2.84 23.53
C GLU A 281 15.06 -3.39 23.32
N PHE A 282 15.72 -2.97 22.21
CA PHE A 282 17.09 -3.38 21.92
C PHE A 282 18.05 -3.00 23.02
N LYS A 283 18.02 -1.74 23.46
CA LYS A 283 18.89 -1.19 24.52
C LYS A 283 18.69 -1.93 25.86
N GLN A 284 17.45 -2.22 26.22
CA GLN A 284 17.14 -2.95 27.45
C GLN A 284 17.63 -4.41 27.41
N LYS A 285 17.44 -5.10 26.25
CA LYS A 285 17.97 -6.45 26.07
C LYS A 285 19.50 -6.49 26.17
N ALA A 286 20.16 -5.55 25.46
CA ALA A 286 21.62 -5.45 25.49
C ALA A 286 22.15 -5.14 26.90
N ALA A 287 21.53 -4.21 27.62
CA ALA A 287 21.93 -3.87 29.00
C ALA A 287 21.77 -5.05 29.98
N LYS A 288 20.83 -5.95 29.72
CA LYS A 288 20.62 -7.18 30.50
C LYS A 288 21.47 -8.38 30.03
N GLY A 289 22.35 -8.20 29.03
CA GLY A 289 23.14 -9.29 28.43
C GLY A 289 22.31 -10.31 27.67
N LEU A 290 21.08 -9.98 27.29
CA LEU A 290 20.20 -10.84 26.50
C LEU A 290 20.52 -10.68 25.01
N LYS A 291 20.26 -11.72 24.22
CA LYS A 291 20.30 -11.62 22.75
C LYS A 291 19.26 -10.61 22.30
N PRO A 292 19.65 -9.52 21.62
CA PRO A 292 18.68 -8.50 21.21
C PRO A 292 17.74 -8.98 20.11
N TYR A 293 18.20 -9.83 19.19
CA TYR A 293 17.41 -10.40 18.11
C TYR A 293 16.81 -11.78 18.49
N PRO A 294 15.59 -12.10 17.99
CA PRO A 294 14.70 -11.24 17.20
C PRO A 294 14.03 -10.14 18.06
N ALA A 295 13.54 -9.10 17.40
CA ALA A 295 12.68 -8.12 18.04
C ALA A 295 11.39 -8.76 18.54
N GLY A 296 10.86 -8.30 19.68
CA GLY A 296 9.58 -8.79 20.23
C GLY A 296 8.36 -8.23 19.50
N HIS A 297 8.51 -7.06 18.87
CA HIS A 297 7.48 -6.36 18.13
C HIS A 297 7.92 -6.09 16.68
N LEU A 298 6.97 -5.72 15.82
CA LEU A 298 7.27 -5.33 14.45
C LEU A 298 7.85 -3.92 14.41
N TYR A 299 8.97 -3.79 13.72
CA TYR A 299 9.63 -2.53 13.42
C TYR A 299 9.68 -2.32 11.91
N HIS A 300 9.45 -1.10 11.45
CA HIS A 300 9.58 -0.74 10.03
C HIS A 300 11.05 -0.62 9.62
N ASN A 301 11.74 -1.74 9.53
CA ASN A 301 13.17 -1.77 9.28
C ASN A 301 13.58 -1.39 7.87
N MET A 302 12.76 -1.75 6.87
CA MET A 302 13.13 -1.47 5.47
C MET A 302 13.05 0.00 5.11
N ASN A 303 12.35 0.81 5.90
CA ASN A 303 12.21 2.23 5.62
C ASN A 303 11.96 3.03 6.90
N PRO A 304 12.97 3.18 7.76
CA PRO A 304 12.86 4.05 8.91
C PRO A 304 12.62 5.48 8.41
N GLY A 305 11.54 6.11 8.84
CA GLY A 305 11.14 7.44 8.39
C GLY A 305 9.95 7.47 7.43
N TYR A 306 9.45 6.36 6.93
CA TYR A 306 8.30 6.33 6.02
C TYR A 306 6.94 6.20 6.72
N GLY A 307 6.80 6.56 7.96
CA GLY A 307 5.54 6.81 8.68
C GLY A 307 4.42 5.77 8.56
N ALA A 308 4.63 4.63 7.95
CA ALA A 308 3.62 3.61 7.80
C ALA A 308 3.59 2.71 9.02
N SER A 309 2.67 2.93 9.92
CA SER A 309 2.40 2.02 11.02
C SER A 309 1.70 0.75 10.53
N ASN A 310 2.09 -0.40 11.05
CA ASN A 310 1.33 -1.62 10.85
C ASN A 310 0.17 -1.64 11.87
N ALA A 311 -1.03 -1.27 11.42
CA ALA A 311 -2.21 -1.21 12.29
C ALA A 311 -2.54 -2.55 12.95
N ALA A 312 -2.15 -3.68 12.36
CA ALA A 312 -2.32 -4.99 12.95
C ALA A 312 -1.43 -5.18 14.19
N GLU A 313 -0.22 -4.61 14.18
CA GLU A 313 0.69 -4.66 15.32
C GLU A 313 0.24 -3.76 16.48
N MET A 314 -0.57 -2.74 16.22
CA MET A 314 -1.10 -1.86 17.25
C MET A 314 -1.84 -2.65 18.36
N LEU A 315 -2.68 -3.61 18.00
CA LEU A 315 -3.41 -4.38 19.00
C LEU A 315 -2.52 -5.36 19.75
N THR A 316 -1.49 -5.88 19.09
CA THR A 316 -0.45 -6.69 19.73
C THR A 316 0.36 -5.87 20.73
N ALA A 317 0.75 -4.68 20.33
CA ALA A 317 1.48 -3.73 21.18
C ALA A 317 0.64 -3.26 22.37
N LEU A 318 -0.65 -3.00 22.14
CA LEU A 318 -1.62 -2.67 23.18
C LEU A 318 -1.70 -3.81 24.22
N ALA A 319 -1.87 -5.06 23.77
CA ALA A 319 -1.93 -6.23 24.64
C ALA A 319 -0.64 -6.44 25.46
N ASN A 320 0.51 -6.13 24.87
CA ASN A 320 1.82 -6.23 25.51
C ASN A 320 2.25 -4.98 26.27
N LYS A 321 1.43 -3.92 26.29
CA LYS A 321 1.75 -2.60 26.87
C LYS A 321 3.10 -2.04 26.39
N SER A 322 3.38 -2.20 25.10
CA SER A 322 4.65 -1.83 24.47
C SER A 322 4.42 -0.85 23.31
N PRO A 323 5.22 0.19 23.16
CA PRO A 323 6.38 0.59 23.98
C PRO A 323 5.99 1.27 25.31
N TYR A 324 4.70 1.54 25.49
CA TYR A 324 4.11 2.13 26.70
C TYR A 324 2.69 1.61 26.90
N PRO A 325 2.15 1.64 28.13
CA PRO A 325 0.75 1.30 28.37
C PRO A 325 -0.15 2.41 27.80
N ALA A 326 -0.99 2.07 26.82
CA ALA A 326 -1.97 3.01 26.30
C ALA A 326 -3.03 3.34 27.35
N LYS A 327 -3.45 4.61 27.44
CA LYS A 327 -4.49 5.10 28.35
C LYS A 327 -5.83 5.29 27.65
N ALA A 328 -5.77 5.67 26.37
CA ALA A 328 -6.95 5.84 25.53
C ALA A 328 -6.65 5.37 24.10
N LEU A 329 -7.67 4.83 23.45
CA LEU A 329 -7.69 4.53 22.02
C LEU A 329 -8.88 5.24 21.40
N LEU A 330 -8.61 6.07 20.39
CA LEU A 330 -9.62 6.64 19.53
C LEU A 330 -9.48 5.99 18.14
N THR A 331 -10.58 5.45 17.63
CA THR A 331 -10.64 4.91 16.25
C THR A 331 -11.66 5.67 15.44
N TRP A 332 -11.33 5.92 14.19
CA TRP A 332 -12.24 6.52 13.22
C TRP A 332 -12.36 5.61 11.99
N ARG A 333 -13.59 5.17 11.71
CA ARG A 333 -13.94 4.30 10.55
C ARG A 333 -12.98 3.13 10.37
N SER A 334 -12.62 2.48 11.48
CA SER A 334 -11.58 1.46 11.51
C SER A 334 -12.09 0.14 12.07
N ASN A 335 -11.79 -0.96 11.38
CA ASN A 335 -12.17 -2.30 11.78
C ASN A 335 -11.02 -3.31 11.74
N PRO A 336 -9.94 -3.11 12.53
CA PRO A 336 -8.77 -3.98 12.51
C PRO A 336 -9.08 -5.42 12.97
N VAL A 337 -10.06 -5.65 13.85
CA VAL A 337 -10.46 -7.00 14.29
C VAL A 337 -10.93 -7.86 13.12
N TYR A 338 -11.59 -7.27 12.13
CA TYR A 338 -11.98 -7.96 10.91
C TYR A 338 -10.88 -7.95 9.85
N ALA A 339 -10.22 -6.80 9.67
CA ALA A 339 -9.31 -6.54 8.55
C ALA A 339 -7.91 -7.15 8.75
N ALA A 340 -7.42 -7.25 10.00
CA ALA A 340 -6.11 -7.81 10.26
C ALA A 340 -6.15 -9.35 10.23
N ALA A 341 -5.28 -9.91 9.40
CA ALA A 341 -5.11 -11.35 9.34
C ALA A 341 -4.32 -11.86 10.57
N SER A 342 -4.52 -13.12 10.93
CA SER A 342 -3.81 -13.79 12.04
C SER A 342 -4.08 -13.20 13.43
N PHE A 343 -5.20 -12.54 13.62
CA PHE A 343 -5.50 -11.88 14.89
C PHE A 343 -5.61 -12.86 16.04
N SER A 344 -4.83 -12.67 17.10
CA SER A 344 -4.91 -13.51 18.29
C SER A 344 -6.12 -13.10 19.15
N ARG A 345 -6.79 -14.09 19.75
CA ARG A 345 -7.87 -13.84 20.72
C ARG A 345 -7.41 -12.97 21.90
N GLN A 346 -6.12 -13.03 22.25
CA GLN A 346 -5.56 -12.23 23.34
C GLN A 346 -5.48 -10.74 22.98
N ALA A 347 -5.11 -10.41 21.73
CA ALA A 347 -5.10 -9.03 21.26
C ALA A 347 -6.53 -8.44 21.26
N VAL A 348 -7.53 -9.24 20.82
CA VAL A 348 -8.94 -8.82 20.86
C VAL A 348 -9.43 -8.60 22.30
N ARG A 349 -9.07 -9.48 23.23
CA ARG A 349 -9.43 -9.33 24.65
C ARG A 349 -8.82 -8.08 25.27
N ALA A 350 -7.66 -7.62 24.80
CA ALA A 350 -7.05 -6.40 25.29
C ALA A 350 -7.91 -5.15 25.05
N LEU A 351 -8.75 -5.15 24.01
CA LEU A 351 -9.70 -4.06 23.75
C LEU A 351 -10.83 -3.99 24.78
N ALA A 352 -11.20 -5.13 25.36
CA ALA A 352 -12.28 -5.23 26.33
C ALA A 352 -11.80 -5.22 27.79
N ASP A 353 -10.49 -5.19 28.05
CA ASP A 353 -9.95 -5.19 29.41
C ASP A 353 -9.54 -3.76 29.84
N PRO A 354 -10.30 -3.12 30.77
CA PRO A 354 -10.01 -1.75 31.20
C PRO A 354 -8.66 -1.60 31.94
N ARG A 355 -8.07 -2.70 32.41
CA ARG A 355 -6.70 -2.67 32.98
C ARG A 355 -5.63 -2.56 31.92
N THR A 356 -5.96 -2.95 30.70
CA THR A 356 -5.07 -2.84 29.53
C THR A 356 -5.35 -1.58 28.73
N LEU A 357 -6.62 -1.27 28.50
CA LEU A 357 -7.09 -0.09 27.77
C LEU A 357 -8.21 0.59 28.60
N PRO A 358 -7.87 1.60 29.43
CA PRO A 358 -8.83 2.27 30.31
C PRO A 358 -9.96 3.01 29.59
N LEU A 359 -9.74 3.47 28.35
CA LEU A 359 -10.74 4.17 27.55
C LEU A 359 -10.62 3.77 26.06
N PHE A 360 -11.73 3.30 25.50
CA PHE A 360 -11.84 3.08 24.06
C PHE A 360 -13.03 3.85 23.48
N VAL A 361 -12.77 4.82 22.63
CA VAL A 361 -13.77 5.60 21.89
C VAL A 361 -13.67 5.25 20.40
N SER A 362 -14.78 4.85 19.82
CA SER A 362 -14.88 4.64 18.38
C SER A 362 -15.81 5.66 17.75
N ILE A 363 -15.39 6.24 16.65
CA ILE A 363 -16.19 7.16 15.83
C ILE A 363 -16.48 6.45 14.52
N ASP A 364 -17.71 6.06 14.28
CA ASP A 364 -18.07 5.27 13.10
C ASP A 364 -19.56 5.43 12.77
N ALA A 365 -19.90 5.26 11.51
CA ALA A 365 -21.29 5.21 11.05
C ALA A 365 -21.95 3.85 11.30
N TYR A 366 -21.17 2.82 11.63
CA TYR A 366 -21.62 1.44 11.80
C TYR A 366 -21.00 0.78 13.03
N ILE A 367 -21.75 -0.16 13.61
CA ILE A 367 -21.21 -1.08 14.62
C ILE A 367 -20.52 -2.24 13.88
N ASN A 368 -19.25 -2.43 14.17
CA ASN A 368 -18.39 -3.41 13.51
C ASN A 368 -17.69 -4.34 14.51
N GLU A 369 -16.84 -5.25 14.03
CA GLU A 369 -16.15 -6.24 14.86
C GLU A 369 -15.14 -5.65 15.84
N THR A 370 -14.72 -4.41 15.66
CA THR A 370 -13.76 -3.72 16.53
C THR A 370 -14.48 -2.87 17.57
N ASN A 371 -15.41 -2.03 17.12
CA ASN A 371 -16.03 -1.06 18.03
C ASN A 371 -17.11 -1.63 18.95
N VAL A 372 -17.47 -2.89 18.79
CA VAL A 372 -18.25 -3.62 19.79
C VAL A 372 -17.54 -3.73 21.16
N TYR A 373 -16.24 -3.45 21.21
CA TYR A 373 -15.44 -3.41 22.44
C TYR A 373 -15.27 -1.99 22.99
N ALA A 374 -15.77 -0.96 22.31
CA ALA A 374 -15.61 0.42 22.71
C ALA A 374 -16.49 0.76 23.93
N ASP A 375 -15.97 1.62 24.81
CA ASP A 375 -16.74 2.21 25.91
C ASP A 375 -17.76 3.21 25.37
N TYR A 376 -17.39 3.94 24.32
CA TYR A 376 -18.26 4.90 23.64
C TYR A 376 -18.17 4.73 22.13
N ILE A 377 -19.33 4.72 21.47
CA ILE A 377 -19.44 4.79 20.01
C ILE A 377 -20.07 6.12 19.66
N ILE A 378 -19.30 6.98 19.01
CA ILE A 378 -19.76 8.28 18.51
C ILE A 378 -20.28 8.08 17.09
N PRO A 379 -21.56 8.35 16.82
CA PRO A 379 -22.11 8.27 15.47
C PRO A 379 -21.41 9.24 14.53
N ASP A 380 -21.08 8.79 13.32
CA ASP A 380 -20.40 9.61 12.33
C ASP A 380 -21.25 9.80 11.08
N HIS A 381 -20.97 10.87 10.36
CA HIS A 381 -21.61 11.18 9.09
C HIS A 381 -21.24 10.18 8.00
N VAL A 382 -22.05 10.04 6.99
CA VAL A 382 -21.67 9.37 5.74
C VAL A 382 -21.29 10.39 4.69
N MET A 383 -20.55 9.96 3.64
CA MET A 383 -19.85 10.85 2.73
C MET A 383 -20.74 11.88 1.99
N TYR A 384 -22.05 11.66 1.92
CA TYR A 384 -23.01 12.59 1.30
C TYR A 384 -23.63 13.60 2.26
N GLU A 385 -23.26 13.54 3.53
CA GLU A 385 -23.79 14.39 4.61
C GLU A 385 -22.83 15.52 4.99
N ASP A 386 -21.60 15.52 4.45
CA ASP A 386 -20.54 16.49 4.76
C ASP A 386 -20.03 17.25 3.55
N TYR A 387 -19.34 18.35 3.83
CA TYR A 387 -18.49 19.02 2.84
C TYR A 387 -17.32 18.11 2.46
N ALA A 388 -17.09 17.94 1.17
CA ALA A 388 -16.00 17.15 0.66
C ALA A 388 -15.05 18.03 -0.16
N CYS A 389 -13.75 17.89 0.09
CA CYS A 389 -12.71 18.42 -0.77
C CYS A 389 -11.52 17.48 -0.71
N ASP A 390 -11.36 16.68 -1.76
CA ASP A 390 -10.29 15.69 -1.83
C ASP A 390 -9.35 16.01 -2.98
N ARG A 391 -8.08 16.09 -2.64
CA ARG A 391 -6.98 16.24 -3.59
C ARG A 391 -6.64 14.87 -4.13
N THR A 392 -6.92 14.61 -5.39
CA THR A 392 -6.77 13.27 -5.96
C THR A 392 -5.34 12.78 -5.87
N TRP A 393 -5.11 11.82 -5.00
CA TRP A 393 -3.80 11.17 -4.86
C TRP A 393 -3.44 10.39 -6.12
N GLY A 394 -2.19 10.56 -6.59
CA GLY A 394 -1.69 9.87 -7.77
C GLY A 394 -2.21 10.40 -9.11
N SER A 395 -2.93 11.52 -9.14
CA SER A 395 -3.24 12.22 -10.39
C SER A 395 -2.01 12.94 -10.93
N PHE A 396 -1.84 12.92 -12.24
CA PHE A 396 -0.76 13.67 -12.93
C PHE A 396 -1.15 15.10 -13.26
N ASP A 397 -2.43 15.39 -13.22
CA ASP A 397 -2.97 16.75 -13.35
C ASP A 397 -3.30 17.27 -11.95
N GLN A 398 -3.20 18.57 -11.78
CA GLN A 398 -3.80 19.21 -10.62
C GLN A 398 -5.30 18.96 -10.68
N CYS A 399 -5.81 18.18 -9.75
CA CYS A 399 -7.23 17.97 -9.64
C CYS A 399 -7.68 17.90 -8.19
N VAL A 400 -8.86 18.40 -7.96
CA VAL A 400 -9.58 18.41 -6.71
C VAL A 400 -11.00 17.96 -6.99
N VAL A 401 -11.51 17.05 -6.20
CA VAL A 401 -12.94 16.74 -6.15
C VAL A 401 -13.53 17.52 -4.99
N ALA A 402 -14.57 18.31 -5.23
CA ALA A 402 -15.20 19.09 -4.18
C ALA A 402 -16.72 19.04 -4.32
N GLY A 403 -17.40 19.04 -3.18
CA GLY A 403 -18.85 19.00 -3.11
C GLY A 403 -19.39 19.49 -1.79
N ALA A 404 -20.61 19.97 -1.82
CA ALA A 404 -21.40 20.30 -0.66
C ALA A 404 -22.20 19.07 -0.18
N PRO A 405 -22.69 19.04 1.06
CA PRO A 405 -23.65 18.03 1.52
C PRO A 405 -24.87 17.95 0.61
N VAL A 406 -25.24 16.75 0.18
CA VAL A 406 -26.43 16.51 -0.67
C VAL A 406 -27.61 15.96 0.12
N SER A 407 -27.39 15.57 1.38
CA SER A 407 -28.44 15.16 2.31
C SER A 407 -28.14 15.69 3.72
N GLU A 408 -29.19 15.90 4.49
CA GLU A 408 -29.03 16.20 5.91
C GLU A 408 -28.53 14.98 6.65
N SER A 409 -27.60 15.20 7.59
CA SER A 409 -27.11 14.15 8.48
C SER A 409 -28.26 13.57 9.32
N ARG A 410 -28.25 12.26 9.47
CA ARG A 410 -29.18 11.51 10.31
C ARG A 410 -28.59 11.08 11.65
N THR A 411 -27.39 11.53 11.97
CA THR A 411 -26.79 11.26 13.28
C THR A 411 -27.63 11.87 14.41
N VAL A 412 -27.36 11.42 15.63
CA VAL A 412 -28.01 11.99 16.81
C VAL A 412 -27.68 13.46 16.98
N LYS A 413 -28.57 14.21 17.66
CA LYS A 413 -28.31 15.59 18.03
C LYS A 413 -27.84 15.66 19.47
N ASP A 414 -26.93 16.56 19.74
CA ASP A 414 -26.51 16.89 21.11
C ASP A 414 -27.60 17.73 21.85
N ALA A 415 -27.29 18.11 23.09
CA ALA A 415 -28.20 18.92 23.91
C ALA A 415 -28.52 20.30 23.34
N GLN A 416 -27.66 20.80 22.43
CA GLN A 416 -27.79 22.08 21.73
C GLN A 416 -28.52 21.91 20.38
N GLY A 417 -28.94 20.70 20.02
CA GLY A 417 -29.60 20.40 18.75
C GLY A 417 -28.67 20.28 17.56
N ARG A 418 -27.33 20.25 17.78
CA ARG A 418 -26.31 20.12 16.73
C ARG A 418 -26.08 18.65 16.41
N ARG A 419 -25.84 18.31 15.12
CA ARG A 419 -25.53 16.94 14.71
C ARG A 419 -24.16 16.49 15.23
N VAL A 420 -24.11 15.29 15.77
CA VAL A 420 -22.87 14.66 16.23
C VAL A 420 -22.16 14.01 15.03
N GLY A 421 -20.85 14.15 14.99
CA GLY A 421 -19.94 13.54 14.02
C GLY A 421 -18.51 13.65 14.54
N MET A 422 -17.54 13.16 13.78
CA MET A 422 -16.14 13.13 14.19
C MET A 422 -15.61 14.53 14.50
N GLU A 423 -15.75 15.46 13.59
CA GLU A 423 -15.21 16.82 13.72
C GLU A 423 -15.84 17.56 14.89
N ARG A 424 -17.17 17.46 15.02
CA ARG A 424 -17.91 18.04 16.17
C ARG A 424 -17.40 17.48 17.49
N PHE A 425 -17.30 16.16 17.60
CA PHE A 425 -16.80 15.51 18.80
C PHE A 425 -15.38 15.96 19.17
N LEU A 426 -14.48 16.01 18.19
CA LEU A 426 -13.10 16.43 18.41
C LEU A 426 -12.99 17.90 18.79
N ILE A 427 -13.74 18.79 18.12
CA ILE A 427 -13.74 20.24 18.43
C ILE A 427 -14.29 20.46 19.84
N ASP A 428 -15.44 19.89 20.19
CA ASP A 428 -16.07 20.06 21.48
C ASP A 428 -15.18 19.51 22.62
N CYS A 429 -14.55 18.36 22.43
CA CYS A 429 -13.57 17.80 23.36
C CYS A 429 -12.35 18.73 23.54
N ALA A 430 -11.79 19.22 22.43
CA ALA A 430 -10.63 20.08 22.45
C ALA A 430 -10.91 21.42 23.14
N VAL A 431 -12.04 22.05 22.85
CA VAL A 431 -12.49 23.28 23.51
C VAL A 431 -12.72 23.04 25.01
N LYS A 432 -13.37 21.94 25.37
CA LYS A 432 -13.63 21.59 26.79
C LYS A 432 -12.34 21.31 27.57
N LEU A 433 -11.35 20.75 26.92
CA LEU A 433 -10.02 20.47 27.50
C LEU A 433 -9.08 21.68 27.45
N GLY A 434 -9.50 22.81 26.88
CA GLY A 434 -8.66 24.01 26.72
C GLY A 434 -7.45 23.79 25.81
N LEU A 435 -7.56 22.90 24.80
CA LEU A 435 -6.45 22.64 23.88
C LEU A 435 -6.25 23.83 22.95
N PRO A 436 -4.99 24.22 22.66
CA PRO A 436 -4.70 25.32 21.76
C PRO A 436 -5.15 25.00 20.31
N GLY A 437 -5.50 26.03 19.54
CA GLY A 437 -5.94 25.90 18.15
C GLY A 437 -7.41 25.58 17.95
N PHE A 438 -8.20 25.54 19.03
CA PHE A 438 -9.64 25.33 19.00
C PHE A 438 -10.35 26.44 19.78
N GLY A 439 -11.62 26.72 19.41
CA GLY A 439 -12.40 27.72 20.07
C GLY A 439 -12.41 29.07 19.30
N ARG A 440 -12.57 30.15 20.06
CA ARG A 440 -12.63 31.51 19.50
C ARG A 440 -11.26 32.00 19.04
N SER A 441 -11.22 32.70 17.90
CA SER A 441 -10.01 33.31 17.35
C SER A 441 -8.82 32.35 17.23
N SER A 442 -9.07 31.11 16.87
CA SER A 442 -8.06 30.03 16.91
C SER A 442 -7.44 29.71 15.54
N ILE A 443 -8.08 30.11 14.42
CA ILE A 443 -7.52 29.94 13.08
C ILE A 443 -6.85 31.24 12.65
N PRO A 444 -5.51 31.28 12.49
CA PRO A 444 -4.81 32.45 11.99
C PRO A 444 -5.20 32.80 10.55
N VAL A 445 -5.31 34.08 10.23
CA VAL A 445 -5.61 34.60 8.91
C VAL A 445 -4.47 35.52 8.47
N LYS A 446 -3.92 35.32 7.27
CA LYS A 446 -2.71 36.04 6.79
C LYS A 446 -2.87 37.56 6.78
N ASP A 447 -4.06 38.05 6.45
CA ASP A 447 -4.38 39.47 6.18
C ASP A 447 -5.59 39.94 6.99
N GLY A 448 -5.79 39.38 8.18
CA GLY A 448 -6.94 39.72 9.03
C GLY A 448 -6.80 39.22 10.45
N SER A 449 -7.83 39.49 11.24
CA SER A 449 -7.93 38.92 12.59
C SER A 449 -8.18 37.43 12.54
N PRO A 450 -7.67 36.65 13.53
CA PRO A 450 -7.98 35.22 13.63
C PRO A 450 -9.48 34.97 13.70
N VAL A 451 -9.92 33.83 13.16
CA VAL A 451 -11.32 33.43 13.14
C VAL A 451 -11.57 32.20 14.01
N ASP A 452 -12.83 31.92 14.31
CA ASP A 452 -13.22 30.85 15.22
C ASP A 452 -13.09 29.46 14.59
N LEU A 453 -12.86 28.44 15.43
CA LEU A 453 -13.06 27.03 15.15
C LEU A 453 -13.98 26.45 16.23
N LEU A 454 -15.27 26.63 16.04
CA LEU A 454 -16.32 26.17 16.93
C LEU A 454 -17.23 25.14 16.29
N ASP A 455 -17.32 25.15 14.96
CA ASP A 455 -18.12 24.23 14.16
C ASP A 455 -17.26 23.51 13.10
N PRO A 456 -17.63 22.31 12.67
CA PRO A 456 -16.94 21.59 11.59
C PRO A 456 -16.79 22.42 10.32
N GLU A 457 -17.83 23.17 9.96
CA GLU A 457 -17.85 24.04 8.78
C GLU A 457 -16.85 25.19 8.88
N ASP A 458 -16.45 25.58 10.09
CA ASP A 458 -15.40 26.60 10.30
C ASP A 458 -14.07 26.16 9.73
N TRP A 459 -13.77 24.88 9.81
CA TRP A 459 -12.58 24.31 9.22
C TRP A 459 -12.79 23.96 7.75
N SER A 460 -13.86 23.20 7.43
CA SER A 460 -14.08 22.63 6.10
C SER A 460 -14.26 23.68 5.03
N VAL A 461 -15.03 24.73 5.29
CA VAL A 461 -15.27 25.82 4.34
C VAL A 461 -13.99 26.61 4.07
N ARG A 462 -13.18 26.89 5.10
CA ARG A 462 -11.91 27.61 4.96
C ARG A 462 -10.84 26.77 4.29
N TYR A 463 -10.84 25.46 4.52
CA TYR A 463 -10.01 24.52 3.78
C TYR A 463 -10.33 24.57 2.28
N ILE A 464 -11.63 24.51 1.95
CA ILE A 464 -12.07 24.59 0.55
C ILE A 464 -11.74 25.95 -0.05
N ALA A 465 -11.83 27.05 0.71
CA ALA A 465 -11.43 28.39 0.25
C ALA A 465 -9.94 28.44 -0.11
N ASN A 466 -9.06 27.89 0.73
CA ASN A 466 -7.63 27.79 0.46
C ASN A 466 -7.35 27.01 -0.83
N VAL A 467 -8.07 25.94 -1.06
CA VAL A 467 -7.94 25.11 -2.28
C VAL A 467 -8.49 25.85 -3.50
N ALA A 468 -9.66 26.45 -3.39
CA ALA A 468 -10.30 27.17 -4.47
C ALA A 468 -9.46 28.36 -4.97
N ALA A 469 -8.77 29.05 -4.08
CA ALA A 469 -7.84 30.13 -4.41
C ALA A 469 -6.67 29.71 -5.31
N GLN A 470 -6.32 28.43 -5.33
CA GLN A 470 -5.26 27.88 -6.18
C GLN A 470 -5.79 27.40 -7.55
N CYS A 471 -7.11 27.28 -7.71
CA CYS A 471 -7.73 26.83 -8.95
C CYS A 471 -7.77 27.99 -9.97
N LYS A 472 -7.10 27.80 -11.11
CA LYS A 472 -7.04 28.83 -12.17
C LYS A 472 -8.21 28.67 -13.12
N GLY A 473 -8.80 29.80 -13.53
CA GLY A 473 -9.82 29.82 -14.60
C GLY A 473 -11.13 29.15 -14.19
N LEU A 474 -11.52 29.24 -12.93
CA LEU A 474 -12.85 28.79 -12.49
C LEU A 474 -13.92 29.62 -13.23
N PRO A 475 -14.95 28.98 -13.82
CA PRO A 475 -15.98 29.70 -14.57
C PRO A 475 -16.90 30.50 -13.64
N GLN A 476 -17.55 31.51 -14.19
CA GLN A 476 -18.66 32.14 -13.50
C GLN A 476 -19.83 31.15 -13.39
N VAL A 477 -20.48 31.15 -12.24
CA VAL A 477 -21.63 30.29 -11.97
C VAL A 477 -22.91 30.98 -12.45
N THR A 478 -23.66 30.32 -13.31
CA THR A 478 -24.96 30.80 -13.81
C THR A 478 -26.08 30.37 -12.83
N ASP A 479 -27.27 31.01 -13.02
CA ASP A 479 -28.44 30.62 -12.23
C ASP A 479 -28.90 29.18 -12.56
N GLU A 480 -28.66 28.72 -13.78
CA GLU A 480 -28.89 27.35 -14.20
C GLU A 480 -27.94 26.36 -13.45
N ASP A 481 -26.65 26.68 -13.37
CA ASP A 481 -25.69 25.93 -12.59
C ASP A 481 -26.13 25.81 -11.12
N ARG A 482 -26.56 26.93 -10.51
CA ARG A 482 -27.04 26.94 -9.11
C ARG A 482 -28.26 26.06 -8.90
N LYS A 483 -29.20 26.15 -9.82
CA LYS A 483 -30.43 25.35 -9.80
C LYS A 483 -30.11 23.85 -9.95
N TYR A 484 -29.26 23.50 -10.91
CA TYR A 484 -28.86 22.12 -11.19
C TYR A 484 -28.07 21.51 -10.05
N ALA A 485 -27.11 22.23 -9.49
CA ALA A 485 -26.26 21.74 -8.42
C ALA A 485 -26.90 21.78 -7.02
N GLY A 486 -28.06 22.45 -6.85
CA GLY A 486 -28.80 22.47 -5.57
C GLY A 486 -28.07 23.17 -4.41
N LEU A 487 -27.20 24.13 -4.68
CA LEU A 487 -26.24 24.70 -3.71
C LEU A 487 -26.81 25.71 -2.71
N VAL A 488 -28.10 26.05 -2.77
CA VAL A 488 -28.68 27.14 -1.97
C VAL A 488 -28.43 27.05 -0.47
N HIS A 489 -28.56 25.85 0.10
CA HIS A 489 -28.33 25.62 1.53
C HIS A 489 -26.84 25.69 1.89
N ALA A 490 -26.00 25.03 1.12
CA ALA A 490 -24.55 25.01 1.35
C ALA A 490 -23.94 26.41 1.26
N MET A 491 -24.41 27.25 0.34
CA MET A 491 -23.88 28.61 0.18
C MET A 491 -24.22 29.54 1.34
N ARG A 492 -25.22 29.24 2.18
CA ARG A 492 -25.46 30.01 3.42
C ARG A 492 -24.30 29.81 4.39
N ASP A 493 -23.88 28.57 4.61
CA ASP A 493 -22.75 28.26 5.49
C ASP A 493 -21.45 28.83 4.96
N VAL A 494 -21.24 28.74 3.65
CA VAL A 494 -20.07 29.28 2.97
C VAL A 494 -19.98 30.79 3.14
N THR A 495 -21.05 31.53 2.79
CA THR A 495 -21.06 33.02 2.83
C THR A 495 -20.96 33.57 4.26
N ALA A 496 -21.33 32.80 5.27
CA ALA A 496 -21.19 33.18 6.67
C ALA A 496 -19.74 33.12 7.18
N ARG A 497 -18.84 32.37 6.50
CA ARG A 497 -17.51 32.05 7.01
C ARG A 497 -16.33 32.59 6.23
N VAL A 498 -16.55 32.98 4.98
CA VAL A 498 -15.51 33.48 4.06
C VAL A 498 -15.94 34.76 3.36
N THR A 499 -15.01 35.44 2.69
CA THR A 499 -15.33 36.64 1.92
C THR A 499 -16.23 36.35 0.71
N LYS A 500 -16.87 37.37 0.17
CA LYS A 500 -17.72 37.25 -1.03
C LYS A 500 -16.94 36.68 -2.24
N GLY A 501 -15.69 37.08 -2.41
CA GLY A 501 -14.83 36.56 -3.49
C GLY A 501 -14.53 35.08 -3.35
N GLU A 502 -14.16 34.65 -2.14
CA GLU A 502 -13.91 33.23 -1.82
C GLU A 502 -15.18 32.38 -1.95
N ALA A 503 -16.33 32.91 -1.51
CA ALA A 503 -17.61 32.23 -1.67
C ALA A 503 -17.95 31.99 -3.15
N SER A 504 -17.71 32.95 -4.04
CA SER A 504 -17.89 32.76 -5.47
C SER A 504 -16.97 31.69 -6.07
N GLN A 505 -15.72 31.63 -5.62
CA GLN A 505 -14.79 30.56 -6.05
C GLN A 505 -15.23 29.19 -5.55
N ILE A 506 -15.67 29.06 -4.32
CA ILE A 506 -16.21 27.80 -3.75
C ILE A 506 -17.46 27.37 -4.52
N GLU A 507 -18.37 28.32 -4.83
CA GLU A 507 -19.58 28.03 -5.61
C GLU A 507 -19.23 27.47 -6.98
N ALA A 508 -18.25 28.09 -7.67
CA ALA A 508 -17.76 27.58 -8.95
C ALA A 508 -17.17 26.18 -8.84
N LEU A 509 -16.40 25.91 -7.78
CA LEU A 509 -15.82 24.61 -7.53
C LEU A 509 -16.91 23.54 -7.32
N PHE A 510 -17.92 23.83 -6.50
CA PHE A 510 -19.03 22.91 -6.24
C PHE A 510 -19.91 22.67 -7.46
N SER A 511 -20.20 23.70 -8.25
CA SER A 511 -21.04 23.59 -9.45
C SER A 511 -20.43 22.66 -10.51
N ARG A 512 -19.11 22.47 -10.47
CA ARG A 512 -18.36 21.59 -11.39
C ARG A 512 -17.95 20.25 -10.74
N GLY A 513 -18.27 20.04 -9.47
CA GLY A 513 -17.84 18.86 -8.72
C GLY A 513 -16.33 18.80 -8.49
N GLY A 514 -15.63 19.93 -8.68
CA GLY A 514 -14.21 20.03 -8.48
C GLY A 514 -13.48 20.88 -9.52
N TYR A 515 -12.16 20.77 -9.53
CA TYR A 515 -11.25 21.41 -10.47
C TYR A 515 -10.36 20.37 -11.14
N TYR A 516 -10.21 20.49 -12.45
CA TYR A 516 -9.41 19.60 -13.28
C TYR A 516 -8.57 20.44 -14.24
N ALA A 517 -7.27 20.51 -14.00
CA ALA A 517 -6.36 21.18 -14.92
C ALA A 517 -6.19 20.33 -16.19
N HIS A 518 -6.39 20.94 -17.35
CA HIS A 518 -6.15 20.33 -18.65
C HIS A 518 -4.85 20.88 -19.21
N GLU A 519 -3.73 20.23 -18.91
CA GLU A 519 -2.42 20.59 -19.45
C GLU A 519 -1.86 19.44 -20.29
N GLU A 520 -1.07 19.78 -21.34
CA GLU A 520 -0.29 18.77 -22.04
C GLU A 520 0.74 18.17 -21.09
N ARG A 521 0.61 16.88 -20.84
CA ARG A 521 1.38 16.15 -19.82
C ARG A 521 2.81 15.83 -20.21
N TYR A 522 3.09 15.80 -21.51
CA TYR A 522 4.36 15.37 -22.03
C TYR A 522 5.08 16.49 -22.77
N ASP A 523 6.40 16.52 -22.60
CA ASP A 523 7.31 17.26 -23.45
C ASP A 523 8.06 16.23 -24.32
N GLY A 524 7.60 16.04 -25.55
CA GLY A 524 8.08 14.99 -26.41
C GLY A 524 7.89 13.59 -25.81
N GLN A 525 9.00 12.94 -25.45
CA GLN A 525 9.02 11.56 -24.96
C GLN A 525 8.68 11.43 -23.47
N PHE A 526 8.92 12.46 -22.66
CA PHE A 526 8.84 12.37 -21.21
C PHE A 526 7.75 13.26 -20.60
N MET A 527 7.35 12.93 -19.40
CA MET A 527 6.40 13.74 -18.63
C MET A 527 7.03 15.07 -18.19
N LYS A 528 6.33 16.19 -18.39
CA LYS A 528 6.77 17.54 -17.98
C LYS A 528 7.07 17.65 -16.48
N ASN A 529 6.22 17.04 -15.65
CA ASN A 529 6.33 17.07 -14.20
C ASN A 529 6.98 15.78 -13.64
N GLY A 530 7.54 14.94 -14.52
CA GLY A 530 8.30 13.76 -14.19
C GLY A 530 9.80 14.03 -14.18
N GLY A 531 10.57 12.98 -13.96
CA GLY A 531 12.03 13.06 -14.00
C GLY A 531 12.70 13.44 -12.68
N GLY A 532 13.99 13.63 -12.73
CA GLY A 532 14.81 13.90 -11.54
C GLY A 532 14.94 12.72 -10.59
N LYS A 533 14.63 11.50 -11.06
CA LYS A 533 14.65 10.29 -10.25
C LYS A 533 16.00 9.57 -10.37
N PHE A 534 16.58 9.26 -9.21
CA PHE A 534 17.71 8.34 -9.10
C PHE A 534 17.20 6.92 -8.91
N LEU A 535 17.28 6.12 -9.97
CA LEU A 535 16.75 4.76 -10.01
C LEU A 535 17.84 3.76 -9.56
N GLN A 536 17.53 2.95 -8.55
CA GLN A 536 18.51 2.13 -7.88
C GLN A 536 18.29 0.64 -8.17
N LEU A 537 19.24 0.00 -8.86
CA LEU A 537 19.34 -1.45 -8.97
C LEU A 537 19.87 -2.04 -7.67
N PHE A 538 20.80 -1.34 -7.03
CA PHE A 538 21.32 -1.64 -5.70
C PHE A 538 20.92 -0.50 -4.75
N ASN A 539 20.29 -0.83 -3.63
CA ASN A 539 19.85 0.15 -2.64
C ASN A 539 20.85 0.21 -1.46
N PRO A 540 21.73 1.23 -1.39
CA PRO A 540 22.73 1.32 -0.34
C PRO A 540 22.13 1.62 1.04
N ALA A 541 21.02 2.34 1.09
CA ALA A 541 20.35 2.63 2.36
C ALA A 541 19.80 1.35 3.00
N MET A 542 19.20 0.46 2.18
CA MET A 542 18.77 -0.86 2.64
C MET A 542 19.95 -1.72 3.09
N ALA A 543 21.01 -1.79 2.29
CA ALA A 543 22.19 -2.59 2.62
C ALA A 543 22.94 -2.13 3.89
N ALA A 544 22.67 -0.93 4.37
CA ALA A 544 23.21 -0.41 5.63
C ALA A 544 22.40 -0.82 6.87
N LEU A 545 21.13 -1.23 6.69
CA LEU A 545 20.23 -1.58 7.79
C LEU A 545 20.34 -3.07 8.17
N HIS A 546 19.99 -3.39 9.40
CA HIS A 546 19.84 -4.77 9.86
C HIS A 546 18.37 -5.13 9.98
N ASN A 547 18.06 -6.36 9.60
CA ASN A 547 16.74 -6.92 9.77
C ASN A 547 16.47 -7.18 11.26
N CYS A 548 15.41 -6.62 11.82
CA CYS A 548 15.08 -6.69 13.24
C CYS A 548 14.79 -8.10 13.75
N TYR A 549 14.60 -9.05 12.86
CA TYR A 549 14.34 -10.43 13.25
C TYR A 549 15.60 -11.30 13.23
N SER A 550 16.38 -11.17 12.17
CA SER A 550 17.58 -12.01 11.99
C SER A 550 18.88 -11.35 12.51
N GLY A 551 18.90 -10.03 12.66
CA GLY A 551 20.12 -9.28 12.95
C GLY A 551 21.11 -9.24 11.77
N LYS A 552 20.76 -9.79 10.62
CA LYS A 552 21.58 -9.75 9.41
C LYS A 552 21.31 -8.48 8.62
N LYS A 553 22.32 -7.97 7.94
CA LYS A 553 22.13 -6.86 6.99
C LYS A 553 21.11 -7.24 5.92
N TYR A 554 20.32 -6.26 5.50
CA TYR A 554 19.48 -6.43 4.32
C TYR A 554 20.34 -6.59 3.08
N PRO A 555 19.89 -7.38 2.09
CA PRO A 555 20.56 -7.41 0.78
C PRO A 555 20.37 -6.04 0.08
N GLY A 556 21.38 -5.63 -0.67
CA GLY A 556 21.31 -4.40 -1.48
C GLY A 556 20.54 -4.58 -2.79
N VAL A 557 20.22 -5.80 -3.17
CA VAL A 557 19.38 -6.17 -4.32
C VAL A 557 18.22 -7.04 -3.82
N PRO A 558 17.08 -7.11 -4.52
CA PRO A 558 16.04 -8.07 -4.15
C PRO A 558 16.60 -9.49 -4.08
N VAL A 559 15.99 -10.34 -3.30
CA VAL A 559 16.36 -11.77 -3.22
C VAL A 559 15.12 -12.64 -3.34
N LEU A 560 15.29 -13.82 -3.92
CA LEU A 560 14.29 -14.87 -3.88
C LEU A 560 14.67 -15.85 -2.77
N ASP A 561 13.88 -15.89 -1.72
CA ASP A 561 14.06 -16.81 -0.59
C ASP A 561 12.73 -17.51 -0.28
N GLU A 562 12.83 -18.70 0.32
CA GLU A 562 11.65 -19.39 0.82
C GLU A 562 10.99 -18.58 1.95
N PRO A 563 9.64 -18.50 2.00
CA PRO A 563 8.94 -17.87 3.10
C PRO A 563 9.39 -18.40 4.47
N ARG A 564 9.69 -17.49 5.39
CA ARG A 564 10.21 -17.81 6.71
C ARG A 564 9.30 -17.32 7.82
N PHE A 565 9.36 -18.03 8.95
CA PHE A 565 8.81 -17.57 10.21
C PHE A 565 9.75 -16.55 10.87
N PHE A 566 9.26 -15.95 11.91
CA PHE A 566 9.96 -14.93 12.67
C PHE A 566 11.31 -15.40 13.26
N ASN A 567 11.40 -16.68 13.65
CA ASN A 567 12.64 -17.28 14.14
C ASN A 567 13.65 -17.66 13.03
N GLY A 568 13.31 -17.39 11.75
CA GLY A 568 14.12 -17.74 10.59
C GLY A 568 13.90 -19.13 10.00
N ASP A 569 13.08 -19.97 10.61
CA ASP A 569 12.73 -21.28 10.04
C ASP A 569 11.88 -21.13 8.77
N PRO A 570 12.14 -21.88 7.71
CA PRO A 570 11.30 -21.88 6.52
C PRO A 570 9.90 -22.44 6.81
N TRP A 571 8.88 -21.92 6.12
CA TRP A 571 7.51 -22.41 6.28
C TRP A 571 7.38 -23.91 5.95
N SER A 572 8.15 -24.42 5.00
CA SER A 572 8.13 -25.84 4.63
C SER A 572 8.54 -26.76 5.77
N LYS A 573 9.38 -26.32 6.70
CA LYS A 573 9.83 -27.08 7.86
C LYS A 573 8.66 -27.40 8.81
N ILE A 574 7.73 -26.46 9.00
CA ILE A 574 6.59 -26.61 9.92
C ILE A 574 5.31 -26.96 9.16
N TRP A 575 5.10 -26.36 7.99
CA TRP A 575 3.91 -26.54 7.16
C TRP A 575 4.23 -27.34 5.91
N GLY A 576 4.35 -28.65 6.05
CA GLY A 576 4.72 -29.56 4.95
C GLY A 576 3.75 -29.50 3.76
N SER A 577 4.30 -29.43 2.56
CA SER A 577 3.54 -29.30 1.30
C SER A 577 2.63 -30.48 0.98
N GLN A 578 2.96 -31.69 1.45
CA GLN A 578 2.11 -32.86 1.26
C GLN A 578 0.78 -32.76 2.03
N ARG A 579 0.80 -32.17 3.22
CA ARG A 579 -0.38 -31.97 4.06
C ARG A 579 -1.25 -30.81 3.60
N PHE A 580 -0.63 -29.79 3.00
CA PHE A 580 -1.27 -28.57 2.52
C PHE A 580 -0.84 -28.26 1.08
N PRO A 581 -1.44 -28.99 0.09
CA PRO A 581 -0.93 -29.01 -1.28
C PRO A 581 -1.33 -27.78 -2.10
N LEU A 582 -2.24 -26.95 -1.60
CA LEU A 582 -2.73 -25.78 -2.32
C LEU A 582 -2.13 -24.50 -1.75
N ARG A 583 -2.01 -23.48 -2.59
CA ARG A 583 -1.63 -22.13 -2.19
C ARG A 583 -2.85 -21.23 -2.19
N PHE A 584 -3.09 -20.58 -1.08
CA PHE A 584 -4.23 -19.69 -0.89
C PHE A 584 -3.98 -18.30 -1.46
N SER A 585 -5.00 -17.73 -2.10
CA SER A 585 -5.03 -16.32 -2.47
C SER A 585 -6.37 -15.71 -2.09
N SER A 586 -6.33 -14.62 -1.32
CA SER A 586 -7.51 -13.80 -1.13
C SER A 586 -7.52 -12.64 -2.15
N TYR A 587 -8.72 -12.23 -2.57
CA TYR A 587 -8.88 -11.11 -3.49
C TYR A 587 -10.11 -10.27 -3.14
N LYS A 588 -10.09 -8.99 -3.53
CA LYS A 588 -11.23 -8.11 -3.36
C LYS A 588 -12.26 -8.37 -4.47
N PRO A 589 -13.52 -8.64 -4.13
CA PRO A 589 -14.59 -8.77 -5.11
C PRO A 589 -14.95 -7.38 -5.69
N ILE A 590 -15.55 -7.37 -6.88
CA ILE A 590 -15.97 -6.13 -7.55
C ILE A 590 -17.16 -5.49 -6.83
N LEU A 591 -18.14 -6.32 -6.44
CA LEU A 591 -19.43 -5.89 -5.92
C LEU A 591 -19.53 -5.84 -4.39
N ARG A 592 -18.42 -5.97 -3.68
CA ARG A 592 -18.41 -5.94 -2.21
C ARG A 592 -17.23 -5.16 -1.68
N SER A 593 -17.47 -4.43 -0.59
CA SER A 593 -16.47 -3.76 0.22
C SER A 593 -16.55 -4.27 1.66
N PRO A 594 -15.62 -3.91 2.55
CA PRO A 594 -15.71 -4.28 3.96
C PRO A 594 -16.98 -3.77 4.66
N TYR A 595 -17.63 -2.72 4.14
CA TYR A 595 -18.87 -2.15 4.68
C TYR A 595 -20.14 -2.71 4.03
N SER A 596 -20.02 -3.48 2.97
CA SER A 596 -21.17 -3.95 2.17
C SER A 596 -22.15 -4.83 2.95
N ALA A 597 -21.70 -5.43 4.06
CA ALA A 597 -22.60 -6.16 4.95
C ALA A 597 -23.70 -5.26 5.58
N ALA A 598 -23.47 -3.94 5.63
CA ALA A 598 -24.47 -2.97 6.09
C ALA A 598 -25.55 -2.66 5.05
N PHE A 599 -25.33 -2.96 3.74
CA PHE A 599 -26.18 -2.52 2.65
C PHE A 599 -27.04 -3.64 2.09
N GLU A 600 -28.34 -3.47 2.15
CA GLU A 600 -29.34 -4.44 1.66
C GLU A 600 -29.15 -4.75 0.16
N HIS A 601 -28.83 -3.75 -0.64
CA HIS A 601 -28.59 -3.92 -2.09
C HIS A 601 -27.42 -4.87 -2.34
N ASP A 602 -26.30 -4.67 -1.67
CA ASP A 602 -25.10 -5.48 -1.82
C ASP A 602 -25.33 -6.93 -1.34
N LEU A 603 -26.16 -7.12 -0.31
CA LEU A 603 -26.55 -8.45 0.16
C LEU A 603 -27.34 -9.22 -0.90
N ARG A 604 -28.22 -8.54 -1.66
CA ARG A 604 -28.98 -9.17 -2.75
C ARG A 604 -28.13 -9.52 -3.95
N VAL A 605 -27.22 -8.63 -4.36
CA VAL A 605 -26.40 -8.81 -5.55
C VAL A 605 -25.27 -9.81 -5.33
N SER A 606 -24.68 -9.82 -4.13
CA SER A 606 -23.54 -10.70 -3.80
C SER A 606 -23.68 -11.23 -2.38
N PRO A 607 -24.56 -12.25 -2.13
CA PRO A 607 -24.93 -12.69 -0.80
C PRO A 607 -23.81 -13.43 -0.07
N GLN A 608 -22.95 -14.15 -0.77
CA GLN A 608 -21.87 -14.95 -0.18
C GLN A 608 -20.66 -15.05 -1.12
N ASN A 609 -19.50 -15.40 -0.59
CA ASN A 609 -18.35 -15.80 -1.38
C ASN A 609 -18.29 -17.31 -1.55
N PHE A 610 -17.40 -17.75 -2.47
CA PHE A 610 -17.21 -19.14 -2.82
C PHE A 610 -15.73 -19.52 -2.69
N ILE A 611 -15.46 -20.81 -2.54
CA ILE A 611 -14.13 -21.39 -2.64
C ILE A 611 -13.87 -21.75 -4.11
N PHE A 612 -13.04 -20.95 -4.79
CA PHE A 612 -12.69 -21.18 -6.19
C PHE A 612 -11.45 -22.08 -6.30
N ILE A 613 -11.54 -23.11 -7.12
CA ILE A 613 -10.47 -24.05 -7.40
C ILE A 613 -10.46 -24.43 -8.89
N ASN A 614 -9.28 -24.79 -9.40
CA ASN A 614 -9.17 -25.28 -10.77
C ASN A 614 -9.90 -26.62 -10.94
N LYS A 615 -10.63 -26.82 -12.07
CA LYS A 615 -11.39 -28.06 -12.35
C LYS A 615 -10.53 -29.31 -12.26
N THR A 616 -9.33 -29.30 -12.85
CA THR A 616 -8.40 -30.43 -12.82
C THR A 616 -7.90 -30.72 -11.41
N THR A 617 -7.63 -29.67 -10.63
CA THR A 617 -7.24 -29.82 -9.22
C THR A 617 -8.38 -30.38 -8.38
N ALA A 618 -9.61 -29.91 -8.57
CA ALA A 618 -10.79 -30.43 -7.88
C ALA A 618 -11.01 -31.91 -8.17
N ALA A 619 -10.97 -32.31 -9.45
CA ALA A 619 -11.13 -33.71 -9.86
C ALA A 619 -10.09 -34.63 -9.22
N ARG A 620 -8.81 -34.19 -9.15
CA ARG A 620 -7.73 -34.95 -8.50
C ARG A 620 -7.97 -35.10 -6.98
N LEU A 621 -8.67 -34.18 -6.36
CA LEU A 621 -9.05 -34.21 -4.94
C LEU A 621 -10.40 -34.91 -4.69
N GLY A 622 -11.07 -35.43 -5.73
CA GLY A 622 -12.38 -36.05 -5.62
C GLY A 622 -13.53 -35.09 -5.33
N LEU A 623 -13.33 -33.80 -5.62
CA LEU A 623 -14.30 -32.73 -5.37
C LEU A 623 -15.02 -32.32 -6.65
N LYS A 624 -16.28 -31.86 -6.51
CA LYS A 624 -17.14 -31.44 -7.61
C LYS A 624 -17.64 -30.01 -7.40
N ASP A 625 -18.03 -29.37 -8.50
CA ASP A 625 -18.67 -28.06 -8.44
C ASP A 625 -19.97 -28.11 -7.63
N GLY A 626 -20.17 -27.13 -6.74
CA GLY A 626 -21.31 -27.08 -5.85
C GLY A 626 -21.15 -27.88 -4.53
N ASP A 627 -20.12 -28.70 -4.38
CA ASP A 627 -19.89 -29.42 -3.10
C ASP A 627 -19.75 -28.41 -1.95
N LYS A 628 -20.28 -28.78 -0.78
CA LYS A 628 -19.85 -28.20 0.48
C LYS A 628 -18.42 -28.65 0.78
N ALA A 629 -17.52 -27.67 0.90
CA ALA A 629 -16.11 -27.93 1.14
C ALA A 629 -15.60 -27.17 2.37
N ARG A 630 -14.62 -27.76 3.03
CA ARG A 630 -13.91 -27.14 4.16
C ARG A 630 -12.53 -26.73 3.71
N LEU A 631 -12.24 -25.44 3.84
CA LEU A 631 -10.90 -24.88 3.63
C LEU A 631 -10.16 -24.88 4.97
N VAL A 632 -9.00 -25.52 5.04
CA VAL A 632 -8.23 -25.74 6.29
C VAL A 632 -6.83 -25.16 6.15
N SER A 633 -6.45 -24.33 7.12
CA SER A 633 -5.10 -23.75 7.24
C SER A 633 -4.16 -24.63 8.08
N PRO A 634 -2.84 -24.37 8.03
CA PRO A 634 -1.85 -25.18 8.76
C PRO A 634 -2.03 -25.23 10.28
N ASN A 635 -2.62 -24.18 10.87
CA ASN A 635 -2.89 -24.14 12.31
C ASN A 635 -4.24 -24.79 12.71
N GLY A 636 -4.85 -25.53 11.79
CA GLY A 636 -6.14 -26.18 12.02
C GLY A 636 -7.35 -25.26 11.96
N LEU A 637 -7.17 -23.97 11.68
CA LEU A 637 -8.30 -23.05 11.43
C LEU A 637 -9.01 -23.47 10.16
N SER A 638 -10.34 -23.48 10.19
CA SER A 638 -11.13 -23.90 9.04
C SER A 638 -12.39 -23.07 8.87
N ALA A 639 -12.89 -23.04 7.64
CA ALA A 639 -14.21 -22.51 7.30
C ALA A 639 -14.84 -23.34 6.19
N GLU A 640 -16.16 -23.45 6.23
CA GLU A 640 -16.95 -24.15 5.23
C GLU A 640 -17.54 -23.16 4.23
N GLY A 641 -17.66 -23.61 2.98
CA GLY A 641 -18.23 -22.84 1.90
C GLY A 641 -18.58 -23.70 0.70
N VAL A 642 -19.23 -23.11 -0.27
CA VAL A 642 -19.57 -23.78 -1.52
C VAL A 642 -18.38 -23.71 -2.50
N LEU A 643 -18.04 -24.86 -3.07
CA LEU A 643 -16.97 -24.99 -4.04
C LEU A 643 -17.41 -24.53 -5.42
N LYS A 644 -16.55 -23.79 -6.10
CA LYS A 644 -16.67 -23.43 -7.52
C LYS A 644 -15.47 -23.92 -8.30
N CYS A 645 -15.70 -24.93 -9.15
CA CYS A 645 -14.68 -25.56 -9.97
C CYS A 645 -14.62 -24.90 -11.35
N VAL A 646 -13.60 -24.08 -11.61
CA VAL A 646 -13.48 -23.29 -12.84
C VAL A 646 -12.10 -23.44 -13.48
N GLN A 647 -11.98 -23.25 -14.80
CA GLN A 647 -10.67 -23.22 -15.48
C GLN A 647 -9.92 -21.89 -15.26
N GLY A 648 -10.62 -20.84 -14.86
CA GLY A 648 -10.05 -19.51 -14.61
C GLY A 648 -9.28 -19.39 -13.26
N VAL A 649 -8.85 -20.50 -12.67
CA VAL A 649 -7.99 -20.54 -11.49
C VAL A 649 -6.71 -21.30 -11.79
N ALA A 650 -5.57 -20.84 -11.31
CA ALA A 650 -4.29 -21.53 -11.48
C ALA A 650 -4.32 -22.93 -10.84
N ALA A 651 -3.73 -23.91 -11.50
CA ALA A 651 -3.57 -25.24 -10.91
C ALA A 651 -2.73 -25.13 -9.62
N GLY A 652 -3.17 -25.79 -8.54
CA GLY A 652 -2.52 -25.68 -7.23
C GLY A 652 -2.89 -24.45 -6.40
N ALA A 653 -3.74 -23.55 -6.93
CA ALA A 653 -4.29 -22.42 -6.17
C ALA A 653 -5.69 -22.72 -5.62
N VAL A 654 -6.01 -22.12 -4.48
CA VAL A 654 -7.37 -21.97 -3.96
C VAL A 654 -7.62 -20.48 -3.68
N CYS A 655 -8.72 -19.94 -4.20
CA CYS A 655 -9.00 -18.52 -4.14
C CYS A 655 -10.36 -18.24 -3.48
N VAL A 656 -10.38 -17.28 -2.55
CA VAL A 656 -11.63 -16.87 -1.88
C VAL A 656 -11.64 -15.34 -1.77
N SER A 657 -12.75 -14.69 -2.15
CA SER A 657 -12.86 -13.25 -2.01
C SER A 657 -13.06 -12.86 -0.53
N HIS A 658 -12.46 -11.74 -0.12
CA HIS A 658 -12.73 -11.15 1.21
C HIS A 658 -13.99 -10.29 1.22
N CYS A 659 -14.30 -9.61 2.31
CA CYS A 659 -15.50 -8.79 2.54
C CYS A 659 -16.79 -9.60 2.84
N PHE A 660 -16.65 -10.79 3.40
CA PHE A 660 -17.76 -11.66 3.79
C PHE A 660 -17.54 -12.27 5.19
N GLY A 661 -18.54 -12.97 5.72
CA GLY A 661 -18.42 -13.66 6.99
C GLY A 661 -18.28 -12.72 8.19
N HIS A 662 -18.97 -11.59 8.14
CA HIS A 662 -18.99 -10.60 9.21
C HIS A 662 -19.65 -11.11 10.49
N THR A 663 -19.25 -10.53 11.61
CA THR A 663 -19.94 -10.67 12.91
C THR A 663 -20.37 -9.31 13.47
N GLY A 664 -19.95 -8.23 12.82
CA GLY A 664 -20.44 -6.87 12.98
C GLY A 664 -21.50 -6.51 11.95
N TYR A 665 -21.77 -5.23 11.77
CA TYR A 665 -22.72 -4.67 10.78
C TYR A 665 -24.13 -5.26 10.87
N GLY A 666 -24.57 -5.66 12.07
CA GLY A 666 -25.87 -6.29 12.28
C GLY A 666 -25.95 -7.79 11.96
N ALA A 667 -24.80 -8.48 11.80
CA ALA A 667 -24.75 -9.93 11.62
C ALA A 667 -25.03 -10.73 12.93
N ARG A 668 -24.96 -10.07 14.08
CA ARG A 668 -25.29 -10.61 15.41
C ARG A 668 -26.12 -9.62 16.17
N ASP A 669 -26.93 -10.12 17.13
CA ASP A 669 -27.61 -9.26 18.09
C ASP A 669 -26.60 -8.39 18.82
N CYS A 670 -26.91 -7.12 19.01
CA CYS A 670 -26.14 -6.22 19.84
C CYS A 670 -27.05 -5.41 20.77
N LEU A 671 -26.52 -5.09 21.95
CA LEU A 671 -27.22 -4.26 22.94
C LEU A 671 -26.64 -2.84 22.86
N ILE A 672 -27.50 -1.84 22.60
CA ILE A 672 -27.10 -0.43 22.53
C ILE A 672 -28.11 0.34 23.42
N ASP A 673 -27.60 1.06 24.40
CA ASP A 673 -28.39 1.87 25.33
C ASP A 673 -29.59 1.11 25.93
N GLY A 674 -29.37 -0.18 26.27
CA GLY A 674 -30.40 -1.06 26.80
C GLY A 674 -31.39 -1.64 25.79
N GLN A 675 -31.26 -1.33 24.51
CA GLN A 675 -32.10 -1.86 23.43
C GLN A 675 -31.37 -2.96 22.64
N THR A 676 -32.02 -4.09 22.45
CA THR A 676 -31.49 -5.18 21.62
C THR A 676 -31.82 -4.94 20.15
N ILE A 677 -30.79 -4.74 19.34
CA ILE A 677 -30.92 -4.72 17.89
C ILE A 677 -30.71 -6.15 17.38
N ARG A 678 -31.75 -6.70 16.75
CA ARG A 678 -31.75 -8.08 16.27
C ARG A 678 -30.91 -8.28 15.03
N ALA A 679 -30.22 -9.42 14.96
CA ALA A 679 -29.40 -9.84 13.86
C ALA A 679 -30.18 -10.10 12.58
N ASP A 680 -29.52 -9.80 11.45
CA ASP A 680 -29.85 -10.33 10.14
C ASP A 680 -28.74 -11.31 9.72
N ALA A 681 -29.02 -12.60 9.75
CA ALA A 681 -28.04 -13.67 9.47
C ALA A 681 -27.42 -13.56 8.06
N ARG A 682 -28.12 -12.92 7.10
CA ARG A 682 -27.59 -12.69 5.74
C ARG A 682 -26.32 -11.84 5.77
N ARG A 683 -26.19 -10.93 6.74
CA ARG A 683 -25.02 -10.04 6.90
C ARG A 683 -23.75 -10.79 7.28
N GLY A 684 -23.91 -11.94 7.94
CA GLY A 684 -22.80 -12.83 8.33
C GLY A 684 -22.47 -13.92 7.31
N SER A 685 -23.14 -13.95 6.14
CA SER A 685 -22.97 -15.02 5.17
C SER A 685 -21.56 -15.05 4.57
N GLY A 686 -21.11 -16.27 4.24
CA GLY A 686 -19.81 -16.52 3.58
C GLY A 686 -18.64 -16.68 4.56
N ILE A 687 -17.44 -16.68 4.01
CA ILE A 687 -16.19 -16.97 4.70
C ILE A 687 -15.44 -15.66 5.01
N ALA A 688 -15.13 -15.43 6.29
CA ALA A 688 -14.21 -14.40 6.75
C ALA A 688 -12.77 -14.87 6.55
N VAL A 689 -12.19 -14.60 5.39
CA VAL A 689 -10.88 -15.15 4.98
C VAL A 689 -9.74 -14.81 5.93
N ASN A 690 -9.74 -13.62 6.54
CA ASN A 690 -8.68 -13.20 7.45
C ASN A 690 -8.62 -14.07 8.72
N ARG A 691 -9.72 -14.71 9.11
CA ARG A 691 -9.77 -15.64 10.24
C ARG A 691 -9.13 -16.99 9.94
N LEU A 692 -8.92 -17.32 8.66
CA LEU A 692 -8.26 -18.56 8.23
C LEU A 692 -6.74 -18.40 8.15
N ILE A 693 -6.23 -17.16 8.16
CA ILE A 693 -4.79 -16.94 8.08
C ILE A 693 -4.15 -17.43 9.37
N PRO A 694 -3.17 -18.34 9.29
CA PRO A 694 -2.53 -18.90 10.47
C PRO A 694 -1.69 -17.85 11.18
N GLN A 695 -1.47 -18.06 12.45
CA GLN A 695 -0.49 -17.32 13.23
C GLN A 695 0.92 -17.88 12.98
N ASP A 696 1.93 -17.06 13.21
CA ASP A 696 3.33 -17.51 13.25
C ASP A 696 3.54 -18.39 14.50
N PRO A 697 3.80 -19.69 14.34
CA PRO A 697 3.93 -20.62 15.47
C PRO A 697 5.21 -20.39 16.28
N THR A 698 6.13 -19.56 15.79
CA THR A 698 7.41 -19.27 16.43
C THR A 698 7.39 -17.99 17.27
N ARG A 699 6.29 -17.22 17.20
CA ARG A 699 6.07 -16.02 18.01
C ARG A 699 5.09 -16.31 19.15
N PRO A 700 5.43 -15.93 20.39
CA PRO A 700 4.55 -16.18 21.53
C PRO A 700 3.39 -15.15 21.63
N GLY A 701 2.27 -15.61 22.18
CA GLY A 701 1.19 -14.76 22.67
C GLY A 701 0.57 -13.84 21.62
N PRO A 702 0.24 -12.59 21.99
CA PRO A 702 -0.39 -11.62 21.09
C PRO A 702 0.46 -11.25 19.88
N ALA A 703 1.78 -11.41 19.96
CA ALA A 703 2.73 -11.06 18.90
C ALA A 703 2.80 -12.08 17.75
N SER A 704 1.89 -13.05 17.70
CA SER A 704 1.92 -14.19 16.74
C SER A 704 1.37 -13.87 15.34
N LEU A 705 1.30 -12.61 14.93
CA LEU A 705 0.88 -12.26 13.56
C LEU A 705 1.82 -12.88 12.51
N LEU A 706 1.23 -13.43 11.45
CA LEU A 706 1.99 -13.90 10.30
C LEU A 706 2.33 -12.73 9.38
N CYS A 707 3.60 -12.36 9.37
CA CYS A 707 4.10 -11.22 8.60
C CYS A 707 5.26 -11.65 7.70
N ASP A 708 5.52 -10.84 6.65
CA ASP A 708 6.76 -10.97 5.92
C ASP A 708 7.94 -10.55 6.83
N VAL A 709 9.05 -11.24 6.70
CA VAL A 709 10.24 -11.00 7.52
C VAL A 709 11.10 -9.82 7.00
N TRP A 710 10.68 -9.16 5.92
CA TRP A 710 11.40 -8.06 5.29
C TRP A 710 10.91 -6.71 5.80
N ALA A 711 9.61 -6.44 5.67
CA ALA A 711 9.00 -5.16 6.03
C ALA A 711 7.95 -5.27 7.15
N GLY A 712 7.61 -6.47 7.60
CA GLY A 712 6.59 -6.69 8.62
C GLY A 712 5.15 -6.59 8.11
N GLY A 713 4.94 -6.65 6.80
CA GLY A 713 3.61 -6.64 6.21
C GLY A 713 2.82 -7.93 6.48
N ASN A 714 1.52 -7.83 6.69
CA ASN A 714 0.66 -8.98 6.95
C ASN A 714 0.60 -9.93 5.74
N CYS A 715 0.89 -11.22 5.95
CA CYS A 715 0.75 -12.25 4.92
C CYS A 715 -0.70 -12.72 4.83
N ARG A 716 -1.31 -12.62 3.64
CA ARG A 716 -2.68 -13.05 3.34
C ARG A 716 -2.80 -13.89 2.08
N SER A 717 -1.73 -14.07 1.34
CA SER A 717 -1.65 -14.86 0.11
C SER A 717 -0.37 -15.69 0.08
N GLY A 718 -0.34 -16.76 -0.73
CA GLY A 718 0.77 -17.71 -0.78
C GLY A 718 0.80 -18.73 0.36
N ILE A 719 -0.20 -18.70 1.24
CA ILE A 719 -0.27 -19.57 2.42
C ILE A 719 -0.67 -20.97 2.00
N PRO A 720 0.03 -22.02 2.48
CA PRO A 720 -0.36 -23.40 2.21
C PRO A 720 -1.69 -23.73 2.88
N MET A 721 -2.61 -24.35 2.13
CA MET A 721 -3.92 -24.78 2.61
C MET A 721 -4.34 -26.12 1.99
N ARG A 722 -5.34 -26.78 2.58
CA ARG A 722 -6.02 -27.91 1.97
C ARG A 722 -7.52 -27.66 1.87
N VAL A 723 -8.13 -28.29 0.88
CA VAL A 723 -9.58 -28.32 0.69
C VAL A 723 -10.04 -29.75 0.82
N GLU A 724 -11.05 -30.00 1.61
CA GLU A 724 -11.64 -31.31 1.85
C GLU A 724 -13.17 -31.21 1.77
N LYS A 725 -13.86 -32.30 1.51
CA LYS A 725 -15.32 -32.35 1.54
C LYS A 725 -15.77 -32.10 2.98
N ALA A 726 -16.79 -31.22 3.15
CA ALA A 726 -17.32 -30.88 4.48
C ALA A 726 -18.28 -31.95 4.99
#